data_5269d1c3177dca578d30adef582582c7
#
_entry.id   5269d1c3177dca578d30adef582582c7
#
_cell.length_a   1.000
_cell.length_b   1.000
_cell.length_c   1.000
_cell.angle_alpha   90.00
_cell.angle_beta   90.00
_cell.angle_gamma   90.00
#
_symmetry.space_group_name_H-M   'P 1'
#
loop_
_entity.id
_entity.type
_entity.pdbx_description
1 polymer ?
#
loop_
_entity_poly.entity_id
_entity_poly.type
_entity_poly.pdbx_seq_one_letter_code
_entity_poly.pdbx_strand_id
1 'polypeptide(L)'
;MNKYSDRDLELSDTDHEHKVYKTSKFSKKHKFHKSKSRSRSRDDTDIENDDFEFTNDPEELVYIKEFNMNDMMPRTVEDKGTKIVVIGKPGCFAPGTKVLMYDGNIKNVEDVKVGDVLMGDDNTPRNVLELYHDFEEMFDIIPTKGETYTVNRKHDLVLVSTGYNNIEKGTQVIISVNDYLEKSDTWKRRFKLIKSSGVEWPTKEVSIDPYLLGLWLGDGTSATSEITNIDEEVLEFCRQYASINNLRFDKKSQNDKYSYRFSAIDKEHYNCLLKYLRGYNLINNKHIPFDYKINDRESRLQLLAGIIDTDGYLDHRTNNYDIIQKNEKLLDDIIFIARSLGFSANKKVCEKSCVYKGEIKTGTYYRCCIYGYGVEEIPCKILRKQIKSNDTRNKNNLVSGFTVVSKGQGEYFGFSLDKNRLFLLGSFDIVKNTGKSSLIQDIVAHKAHIIPVSQIFSGTEESNHFYSEKFPPITIYNKLDMTAVKQFIDRQDNAKKFLKNPWALQIIDDCTDNPRILKDPVFQAYYKNGRHWKMLHILSLQYCLDVSPAIRTCIDYTFILKEGSKLTREKLWKNYGSCIEDFADFCQLMDQLTNDFTALVINNRATSNKLEDCVFYYKADLSRVPVNWKFGSGSFWQYNHDRFNANFVESFY
;
A
#
# COMPACT_ATOMS: atom_id res chain seq x y z
N MET A 1 -40.20 25.36 -9.50
CA MET A 1 -39.81 25.95 -10.76
C MET A 1 -38.44 26.61 -10.60
N ASN A 2 -37.38 25.89 -10.90
CA ASN A 2 -36.07 26.47 -11.09
C ASN A 2 -35.44 25.78 -12.30
N LYS A 3 -35.21 26.57 -13.31
CA LYS A 3 -34.57 26.24 -14.57
C LYS A 3 -33.08 25.99 -14.26
N TYR A 4 -32.61 24.77 -14.44
CA TYR A 4 -31.19 24.51 -14.65
C TYR A 4 -30.92 24.67 -16.14
N SER A 5 -30.13 25.66 -16.45
CA SER A 5 -29.62 25.91 -17.79
C SER A 5 -28.56 24.84 -18.10
N ASP A 6 -28.69 24.23 -19.25
CA ASP A 6 -27.66 23.47 -19.94
C ASP A 6 -26.41 24.37 -20.08
N ARG A 7 -25.35 24.01 -19.37
CA ARG A 7 -24.00 24.43 -19.72
C ARG A 7 -23.29 23.21 -20.26
N ASP A 8 -23.12 23.20 -21.54
CA ASP A 8 -22.18 22.35 -22.26
C ASP A 8 -20.79 22.56 -21.64
N LEU A 9 -20.29 21.58 -20.90
CA LEU A 9 -18.89 21.48 -20.55
C LEU A 9 -18.19 20.89 -21.77
N GLU A 10 -17.76 21.74 -22.68
CA GLU A 10 -16.70 21.40 -23.63
C GLU A 10 -15.45 21.08 -22.85
N LEU A 11 -15.18 19.79 -22.72
CA LEU A 11 -13.87 19.28 -22.31
C LEU A 11 -12.92 19.49 -23.49
N SER A 12 -11.97 20.40 -23.32
CA SER A 12 -10.88 20.62 -24.24
C SER A 12 -10.18 19.32 -24.59
N ASP A 13 -9.96 19.10 -25.88
CA ASP A 13 -9.07 18.07 -26.43
C ASP A 13 -7.69 18.23 -25.79
N THR A 14 -7.39 17.40 -24.78
CA THR A 14 -6.04 17.25 -24.26
C THR A 14 -5.35 16.14 -25.05
N ASP A 15 -4.16 16.43 -25.50
CA ASP A 15 -3.26 15.54 -26.23
C ASP A 15 -3.25 14.13 -25.64
N HIS A 16 -3.71 13.15 -26.43
CA HIS A 16 -3.65 11.74 -26.08
C HIS A 16 -2.22 11.26 -26.12
N GLU A 17 -1.61 10.98 -24.98
CA GLU A 17 -0.33 10.30 -24.90
C GLU A 17 -0.46 8.87 -25.46
N HIS A 18 0.24 8.61 -26.55
CA HIS A 18 0.39 7.27 -27.12
C HIS A 18 1.62 6.58 -26.52
N LYS A 19 1.41 5.44 -25.86
CA LYS A 19 2.52 4.59 -25.40
C LYS A 19 2.91 3.60 -26.51
N VAL A 20 4.20 3.60 -26.88
CA VAL A 20 4.77 2.73 -27.91
C VAL A 20 5.26 1.44 -27.27
N TYR A 21 4.85 0.29 -27.81
CA TYR A 21 5.22 -1.03 -27.30
C TYR A 21 5.85 -1.88 -28.41
N LYS A 22 6.89 -2.66 -28.03
CA LYS A 22 7.56 -3.58 -28.94
C LYS A 22 6.99 -4.99 -28.75
N THR A 23 6.52 -5.61 -29.83
CA THR A 23 6.20 -7.03 -29.86
C THR A 23 7.29 -7.76 -30.63
N SER A 24 7.83 -8.85 -30.08
CA SER A 24 8.80 -9.68 -30.78
C SER A 24 8.07 -10.79 -31.54
N LYS A 25 7.95 -10.69 -32.85
CA LYS A 25 7.47 -11.81 -33.66
C LYS A 25 8.56 -12.86 -33.80
N PHE A 26 8.46 -13.95 -33.03
CA PHE A 26 9.13 -15.21 -33.39
C PHE A 26 8.15 -16.09 -34.18
N SER A 27 8.12 -15.96 -35.49
CA SER A 27 7.38 -16.90 -36.34
C SER A 27 8.22 -18.17 -36.55
N LYS A 28 8.00 -19.20 -35.73
CA LYS A 28 8.39 -20.57 -36.09
C LYS A 28 7.32 -21.18 -36.97
N LYS A 29 7.57 -21.25 -38.29
CA LYS A 29 6.79 -22.09 -39.19
C LYS A 29 7.01 -23.56 -38.81
N HIS A 30 6.08 -24.19 -38.14
CA HIS A 30 6.03 -25.63 -37.98
C HIS A 30 5.61 -26.28 -39.31
N LYS A 31 6.57 -26.83 -40.07
CA LYS A 31 6.29 -27.80 -41.14
C LYS A 31 5.85 -29.11 -40.47
N PHE A 32 4.60 -29.52 -40.72
CA PHE A 32 4.14 -30.86 -40.44
C PHE A 32 4.86 -31.86 -41.32
N HIS A 33 5.77 -32.68 -40.75
CA HIS A 33 6.29 -33.86 -41.44
C HIS A 33 5.37 -35.07 -41.19
N LYS A 34 4.73 -35.53 -42.25
CA LYS A 34 4.13 -36.89 -42.34
C LYS A 34 5.25 -37.92 -42.28
N SER A 35 5.18 -38.81 -41.28
CA SER A 35 5.99 -40.00 -41.21
C SER A 35 5.68 -40.95 -42.39
N LYS A 36 6.66 -41.33 -43.18
CA LYS A 36 6.74 -42.57 -43.93
C LYS A 36 8.06 -43.27 -43.71
N SER A 37 7.95 -44.52 -43.37
CA SER A 37 8.99 -45.46 -43.07
C SER A 37 9.77 -45.94 -44.29
N ARG A 38 11.06 -46.33 -44.05
CA ARG A 38 11.92 -47.35 -44.70
C ARG A 38 12.99 -46.91 -45.69
N SER A 39 14.12 -47.25 -45.27
CA SER A 39 15.22 -48.13 -45.78
C SER A 39 16.48 -47.43 -46.30
N ARG A 40 17.56 -47.95 -45.72
CA ARG A 40 19.01 -47.91 -45.99
C ARG A 40 19.45 -47.56 -47.42
N SER A 41 20.47 -46.69 -47.54
CA SER A 41 21.80 -47.02 -48.07
C SER A 41 22.75 -45.85 -47.89
N ARG A 42 24.03 -46.18 -47.76
CA ARG A 42 25.21 -45.31 -47.64
C ARG A 42 25.46 -44.60 -48.99
N ASP A 43 25.94 -43.37 -48.98
CA ASP A 43 27.32 -42.97 -49.33
C ASP A 43 27.40 -41.43 -49.53
N ASP A 44 28.46 -40.91 -48.97
CA ASP A 44 29.38 -39.82 -49.33
C ASP A 44 28.93 -38.45 -49.82
N THR A 45 29.48 -37.45 -49.06
CA THR A 45 30.05 -36.15 -49.50
C THR A 45 29.14 -35.20 -50.26
N ASP A 46 28.84 -34.09 -49.60
CA ASP A 46 29.19 -32.74 -50.02
C ASP A 46 28.77 -31.71 -48.96
N ILE A 47 29.74 -30.89 -48.55
CA ILE A 47 29.57 -29.77 -47.64
C ILE A 47 29.15 -28.59 -48.51
N GLU A 48 27.86 -28.24 -48.48
CA GLU A 48 27.41 -26.93 -48.95
C GLU A 48 27.18 -26.03 -47.72
N ASN A 49 27.92 -24.92 -47.68
CA ASN A 49 27.73 -23.81 -46.75
C ASN A 49 26.41 -23.14 -47.10
N ASP A 50 25.40 -23.38 -46.26
CA ASP A 50 24.19 -22.53 -46.25
C ASP A 50 24.50 -21.26 -45.43
N ASP A 51 24.77 -20.19 -46.14
CA ASP A 51 24.81 -18.83 -45.62
C ASP A 51 23.40 -18.49 -45.07
N PHE A 52 23.26 -18.45 -43.74
CA PHE A 52 22.07 -17.92 -43.08
C PHE A 52 22.10 -16.39 -43.21
N GLU A 53 21.41 -15.85 -44.22
CA GLU A 53 21.03 -14.45 -44.24
C GLU A 53 20.05 -14.19 -43.08
N PHE A 54 20.50 -13.46 -42.05
CA PHE A 54 19.64 -12.81 -41.06
C PHE A 54 18.95 -11.64 -41.75
N THR A 55 17.72 -11.82 -42.20
CA THR A 55 16.85 -10.70 -42.53
C THR A 55 16.36 -10.08 -41.21
N ASN A 56 16.87 -8.92 -40.87
CA ASN A 56 16.31 -8.03 -39.86
C ASN A 56 14.99 -7.49 -40.41
N ASP A 57 13.86 -8.18 -40.15
CA ASP A 57 12.54 -7.58 -40.30
C ASP A 57 12.40 -6.50 -39.24
N PRO A 58 11.97 -5.29 -39.61
CA PRO A 58 11.74 -4.24 -38.61
C PRO A 58 10.67 -4.68 -37.62
N GLU A 59 11.00 -4.60 -36.35
CA GLU A 59 10.05 -4.84 -35.25
C GLU A 59 8.78 -3.99 -35.47
N GLU A 60 7.64 -4.64 -35.64
CA GLU A 60 6.37 -3.95 -35.80
C GLU A 60 5.96 -3.33 -34.46
N LEU A 61 6.00 -2.00 -34.37
CA LEU A 61 5.61 -1.25 -33.18
C LEU A 61 4.08 -1.22 -33.10
N VAL A 62 3.53 -1.81 -32.03
CA VAL A 62 2.09 -1.75 -31.77
C VAL A 62 1.81 -0.61 -30.77
N TYR A 63 0.86 0.25 -31.13
CA TYR A 63 0.43 1.39 -30.32
C TYR A 63 -0.82 1.03 -29.53
N ILE A 64 -0.71 0.88 -28.21
CA ILE A 64 -1.86 0.66 -27.32
C ILE A 64 -2.34 2.02 -26.80
N LYS A 65 -3.62 2.30 -26.99
CA LYS A 65 -4.27 3.56 -26.61
C LYS A 65 -4.88 3.48 -25.20
N GLU A 66 -5.04 4.62 -24.57
CA GLU A 66 -5.87 4.73 -23.38
C GLU A 66 -7.34 4.47 -23.75
N PHE A 67 -8.04 3.71 -22.88
CA PHE A 67 -9.44 3.39 -23.08
C PHE A 67 -10.32 4.62 -22.81
N ASN A 68 -11.04 5.07 -23.82
CA ASN A 68 -11.95 6.17 -23.65
C ASN A 68 -13.26 5.70 -23.01
N MET A 69 -13.54 6.14 -21.78
CA MET A 69 -14.78 5.81 -21.08
C MET A 69 -16.05 6.22 -21.82
N ASN A 70 -15.99 7.19 -22.73
CA ASN A 70 -17.13 7.56 -23.55
C ASN A 70 -17.51 6.49 -24.58
N ASP A 71 -16.56 5.63 -24.98
CA ASP A 71 -16.81 4.54 -25.92
C ASP A 71 -17.48 3.33 -25.24
N MET A 72 -17.41 3.25 -23.92
CA MET A 72 -17.92 2.13 -23.14
C MET A 72 -19.43 2.16 -22.95
N MET A 73 -20.05 3.32 -23.00
CA MET A 73 -21.49 3.44 -22.78
C MET A 73 -22.19 4.28 -23.83
N PRO A 74 -23.47 3.96 -23.97
CA PRO A 74 -24.30 4.56 -24.99
C PRO A 74 -24.44 6.07 -24.79
N ARG A 75 -24.35 6.75 -25.90
CA ARG A 75 -24.64 8.19 -25.99
C ARG A 75 -26.14 8.46 -26.11
N THR A 76 -26.96 7.42 -26.36
CA THR A 76 -28.39 7.54 -26.62
C THR A 76 -29.22 6.54 -25.85
N VAL A 77 -30.52 6.83 -25.67
CA VAL A 77 -31.50 5.93 -25.02
C VAL A 77 -31.71 4.64 -25.82
N GLU A 78 -31.31 4.59 -27.08
CA GLU A 78 -31.48 3.42 -27.96
C GLU A 78 -30.41 2.34 -27.81
N ASP A 79 -29.28 2.68 -27.21
CA ASP A 79 -28.15 1.76 -27.04
C ASP A 79 -28.46 0.56 -26.12
N LYS A 80 -27.70 -0.52 -26.28
CA LYS A 80 -27.84 -1.74 -25.48
C LYS A 80 -27.02 -1.63 -24.20
N GLY A 81 -27.44 -2.32 -23.14
CA GLY A 81 -26.73 -2.42 -21.89
C GLY A 81 -25.30 -2.97 -22.04
N THR A 82 -24.42 -2.66 -21.10
CA THR A 82 -22.99 -3.01 -21.11
C THR A 82 -22.65 -3.84 -19.88
N LYS A 83 -21.81 -4.85 -20.06
CA LYS A 83 -21.32 -5.73 -19.00
C LYS A 83 -19.82 -5.63 -18.88
N ILE A 84 -19.37 -5.31 -17.68
CA ILE A 84 -17.97 -5.14 -17.34
C ILE A 84 -17.58 -6.17 -16.30
N VAL A 85 -16.37 -6.68 -16.41
CA VAL A 85 -15.73 -7.46 -15.36
C VAL A 85 -14.45 -6.75 -14.94
N VAL A 86 -14.26 -6.57 -13.63
CA VAL A 86 -13.04 -6.07 -13.00
C VAL A 86 -12.37 -7.23 -12.26
N ILE A 87 -11.12 -7.54 -12.59
CA ILE A 87 -10.39 -8.66 -11.99
C ILE A 87 -9.18 -8.13 -11.23
N GLY A 88 -9.09 -8.44 -9.93
CA GLY A 88 -7.97 -8.06 -9.07
C GLY A 88 -8.08 -8.71 -7.69
N LYS A 89 -6.96 -8.82 -6.97
CA LYS A 89 -6.87 -9.50 -5.67
C LYS A 89 -6.76 -8.50 -4.52
N PRO A 90 -7.45 -8.67 -3.37
CA PRO A 90 -7.20 -7.88 -2.16
C PRO A 90 -5.96 -8.42 -1.43
N GLY A 91 -5.11 -7.52 -0.92
CA GLY A 91 -3.98 -7.85 -0.05
C GLY A 91 -4.19 -7.24 1.33
N CYS A 92 -4.17 -8.03 2.41
CA CYS A 92 -4.58 -7.64 3.76
C CYS A 92 -3.62 -8.14 4.83
N PHE A 93 -3.75 -7.62 6.07
CA PHE A 93 -2.89 -7.86 7.22
C PHE A 93 -3.66 -8.51 8.37
N ALA A 94 -2.97 -9.28 9.21
CA ALA A 94 -3.55 -9.81 10.45
C ALA A 94 -3.79 -8.69 11.47
N PRO A 95 -4.77 -8.87 12.40
CA PRO A 95 -5.01 -7.93 13.48
C PRO A 95 -3.75 -7.70 14.32
N GLY A 96 -3.61 -6.50 14.90
CA GLY A 96 -2.43 -6.05 15.63
C GLY A 96 -1.26 -5.58 14.75
N THR A 97 -1.36 -5.67 13.41
CA THR A 97 -0.37 -5.08 12.50
C THR A 97 -0.42 -3.57 12.61
N LYS A 98 0.72 -2.97 12.96
CA LYS A 98 0.83 -1.51 13.16
C LYS A 98 1.07 -0.79 11.84
N VAL A 99 0.30 0.26 11.57
CA VAL A 99 0.43 1.14 10.41
C VAL A 99 0.80 2.55 10.85
N LEU A 100 1.64 3.24 10.07
CA LEU A 100 2.07 4.61 10.34
C LEU A 100 1.08 5.59 9.70
N MET A 101 0.44 6.41 10.53
CA MET A 101 -0.44 7.48 10.08
C MET A 101 0.39 8.68 9.59
N TYR A 102 -0.19 9.50 8.72
CA TYR A 102 0.47 10.68 8.15
C TYR A 102 0.84 11.73 9.22
N ASP A 103 0.03 11.81 10.27
CA ASP A 103 0.27 12.68 11.43
C ASP A 103 1.35 12.14 12.40
N GLY A 104 1.92 10.95 12.12
CA GLY A 104 2.95 10.30 12.92
C GLY A 104 2.43 9.38 14.02
N ASN A 105 1.13 9.28 14.21
CA ASN A 105 0.54 8.28 15.10
C ASN A 105 0.71 6.87 14.52
N ILE A 106 0.60 5.87 15.39
CA ILE A 106 0.56 4.46 15.00
C ILE A 106 -0.79 3.90 15.42
N LYS A 107 -1.51 3.30 14.44
CA LYS A 107 -2.75 2.55 14.67
C LYS A 107 -2.55 1.08 14.36
N ASN A 108 -3.34 0.20 14.97
CA ASN A 108 -3.45 -1.16 14.45
C ASN A 108 -4.33 -1.16 13.20
N VAL A 109 -4.11 -2.12 12.32
CA VAL A 109 -4.82 -2.22 11.03
C VAL A 109 -6.35 -2.33 11.21
N GLU A 110 -6.81 -3.02 12.26
CA GLU A 110 -8.22 -3.18 12.62
C GLU A 110 -8.87 -1.88 13.15
N ASP A 111 -8.08 -0.91 13.60
CA ASP A 111 -8.55 0.39 14.13
C ASP A 111 -8.59 1.48 13.04
N VAL A 112 -8.11 1.18 11.83
CA VAL A 112 -8.12 2.11 10.69
C VAL A 112 -9.55 2.30 10.19
N LYS A 113 -9.91 3.54 9.84
CA LYS A 113 -11.24 3.91 9.35
C LYS A 113 -11.17 4.59 8.00
N VAL A 114 -12.27 4.56 7.26
CA VAL A 114 -12.41 5.37 6.04
C VAL A 114 -12.21 6.85 6.38
N GLY A 115 -11.43 7.54 5.55
CA GLY A 115 -11.03 8.93 5.79
C GLY A 115 -9.79 9.10 6.66
N ASP A 116 -9.25 8.05 7.26
CA ASP A 116 -7.92 8.07 7.86
C ASP A 116 -6.85 8.31 6.78
N VAL A 117 -5.74 8.90 7.21
CA VAL A 117 -4.62 9.23 6.31
C VAL A 117 -3.35 8.54 6.78
N LEU A 118 -2.81 7.64 5.95
CA LEU A 118 -1.56 6.93 6.22
C LEU A 118 -0.36 7.65 5.61
N MET A 119 0.83 7.32 6.13
CA MET A 119 2.09 7.81 5.58
C MET A 119 2.47 6.99 4.34
N GLY A 120 2.62 7.66 3.20
CA GLY A 120 3.11 7.07 1.97
C GLY A 120 4.63 6.85 1.98
N ASP A 121 5.10 6.02 1.05
CA ASP A 121 6.53 5.74 0.85
C ASP A 121 7.34 6.94 0.36
N ASP A 122 6.67 7.94 -0.19
CA ASP A 122 7.18 9.19 -0.77
C ASP A 122 6.91 10.43 0.12
N ASN A 123 6.62 10.23 1.39
CA ASN A 123 6.25 11.28 2.37
C ASN A 123 4.97 12.05 2.02
N THR A 124 4.13 11.52 1.14
CA THR A 124 2.82 12.12 0.83
C THR A 124 1.67 11.34 1.47
N PRO A 125 0.52 12.00 1.76
CA PRO A 125 -0.61 11.32 2.39
C PRO A 125 -1.22 10.25 1.50
N ARG A 126 -1.72 9.17 2.12
CA ARG A 126 -2.54 8.11 1.52
C ARG A 126 -3.88 8.07 2.22
N ASN A 127 -4.93 8.46 1.52
CA ASN A 127 -6.27 8.44 2.06
C ASN A 127 -6.82 7.03 2.03
N VAL A 128 -7.41 6.61 3.15
CA VAL A 128 -8.13 5.33 3.25
C VAL A 128 -9.51 5.52 2.63
N LEU A 129 -9.78 4.75 1.58
CA LEU A 129 -10.99 4.86 0.76
C LEU A 129 -12.04 3.81 1.13
N GLU A 130 -11.60 2.62 1.55
CA GLU A 130 -12.43 1.46 1.81
C GLU A 130 -11.74 0.51 2.77
N LEU A 131 -12.51 -0.28 3.52
CA LEU A 131 -12.01 -1.29 4.46
C LEU A 131 -12.39 -2.68 4.01
N TYR A 132 -11.56 -3.67 4.36
CA TYR A 132 -11.79 -5.10 4.11
C TYR A 132 -11.55 -5.90 5.39
N HIS A 133 -12.41 -6.87 5.63
CA HIS A 133 -12.27 -7.81 6.75
C HIS A 133 -12.84 -9.17 6.31
N ASP A 134 -12.06 -10.24 6.53
CA ASP A 134 -12.49 -11.61 6.24
C ASP A 134 -11.53 -12.60 6.93
N PHE A 135 -11.64 -13.89 6.60
CA PHE A 135 -10.90 -14.97 7.22
C PHE A 135 -10.26 -15.87 6.15
N GLU A 136 -8.93 -15.97 6.14
CA GLU A 136 -8.17 -16.68 5.10
C GLU A 136 -6.88 -17.31 5.66
N GLU A 137 -6.16 -18.07 4.84
CA GLU A 137 -4.82 -18.56 5.19
C GLU A 137 -3.83 -17.39 5.30
N MET A 138 -3.18 -17.29 6.45
CA MET A 138 -2.26 -16.22 6.81
C MET A 138 -0.81 -16.69 6.78
N PHE A 139 0.11 -15.77 6.51
CA PHE A 139 1.55 -16.01 6.40
C PHE A 139 2.34 -14.97 7.19
N ASP A 140 3.26 -15.43 8.00
CA ASP A 140 4.24 -14.58 8.67
C ASP A 140 5.36 -14.21 7.70
N ILE A 141 5.55 -12.92 7.50
CA ILE A 141 6.70 -12.34 6.83
C ILE A 141 7.73 -12.02 7.89
N ILE A 142 8.82 -12.79 7.91
CA ILE A 142 9.86 -12.73 8.96
C ILE A 142 11.13 -12.12 8.37
N PRO A 143 11.35 -10.80 8.52
CA PRO A 143 12.58 -10.15 8.06
C PRO A 143 13.79 -10.68 8.84
N THR A 144 14.93 -10.81 8.18
CA THR A 144 16.21 -11.14 8.85
C THR A 144 16.58 -10.05 9.88
N LYS A 145 16.17 -8.80 9.61
CA LYS A 145 16.34 -7.63 10.45
C LYS A 145 15.09 -6.76 10.37
N GLY A 146 14.27 -6.79 11.39
CA GLY A 146 12.99 -6.08 11.42
C GLY A 146 11.97 -6.78 12.29
N GLU A 147 10.75 -6.30 12.26
CA GLU A 147 9.61 -6.87 12.97
C GLU A 147 8.84 -7.79 12.01
N THR A 148 8.38 -8.92 12.53
CA THR A 148 7.50 -9.84 11.80
C THR A 148 6.12 -9.19 11.65
N TYR A 149 5.54 -9.29 10.47
CA TYR A 149 4.15 -8.94 10.21
C TYR A 149 3.47 -10.07 9.46
N THR A 150 2.15 -10.18 9.64
CA THR A 150 1.37 -11.29 9.10
C THR A 150 0.41 -10.77 8.05
N VAL A 151 0.34 -11.46 6.91
CA VAL A 151 -0.48 -11.09 5.75
C VAL A 151 -1.22 -12.30 5.20
N ASN A 152 -2.29 -12.08 4.43
CA ASN A 152 -2.98 -13.15 3.72
C ASN A 152 -2.19 -13.62 2.49
N ARG A 153 -2.58 -14.76 1.92
CA ARG A 153 -1.92 -15.40 0.78
C ARG A 153 -1.83 -14.52 -0.47
N LYS A 154 -2.79 -13.61 -0.64
CA LYS A 154 -2.92 -12.72 -1.81
C LYS A 154 -2.16 -11.41 -1.67
N HIS A 155 -1.61 -11.11 -0.49
CA HIS A 155 -0.91 -9.86 -0.23
C HIS A 155 0.30 -9.66 -1.15
N ASP A 156 0.44 -8.44 -1.68
CA ASP A 156 1.53 -8.02 -2.55
C ASP A 156 2.76 -7.62 -1.74
N LEU A 157 3.82 -8.41 -1.80
CA LEU A 157 5.13 -8.07 -1.26
C LEU A 157 5.83 -7.06 -2.16
N VAL A 158 6.32 -5.98 -1.59
CA VAL A 158 7.14 -4.96 -2.28
C VAL A 158 8.60 -5.30 -2.10
N LEU A 159 9.25 -5.74 -3.16
CA LEU A 159 10.62 -6.23 -3.14
C LEU A 159 11.53 -5.40 -4.03
N VAL A 160 12.84 -5.42 -3.74
CA VAL A 160 13.87 -4.85 -4.60
C VAL A 160 14.86 -5.92 -5.03
N SER A 161 15.25 -5.88 -6.31
CA SER A 161 16.26 -6.75 -6.91
C SER A 161 17.66 -6.37 -6.43
N THR A 162 18.47 -7.38 -6.07
CA THR A 162 19.92 -7.21 -5.87
C THR A 162 20.74 -7.52 -7.14
N GLY A 163 20.06 -7.66 -8.27
CA GLY A 163 20.58 -8.10 -9.57
C GLY A 163 20.33 -9.59 -9.79
N TYR A 164 19.44 -9.93 -10.75
CA TYR A 164 19.11 -11.31 -11.09
C TYR A 164 18.67 -11.42 -12.55
N ASN A 165 19.38 -12.20 -13.32
CA ASN A 165 19.17 -12.32 -14.77
C ASN A 165 19.14 -10.92 -15.45
N ASN A 166 18.09 -10.62 -16.20
CA ASN A 166 17.89 -9.33 -16.88
C ASN A 166 17.24 -8.25 -16.00
N ILE A 167 17.04 -8.51 -14.68
CA ILE A 167 16.48 -7.54 -13.73
C ILE A 167 17.63 -6.81 -13.04
N GLU A 168 17.76 -5.53 -13.31
CA GLU A 168 18.82 -4.68 -12.74
C GLU A 168 18.71 -4.56 -11.20
N LYS A 169 19.87 -4.30 -10.57
CA LYS A 169 19.92 -3.99 -9.15
C LYS A 169 19.16 -2.69 -8.87
N GLY A 170 18.31 -2.70 -7.86
CA GLY A 170 17.49 -1.55 -7.47
C GLY A 170 16.09 -1.56 -8.09
N THR A 171 15.82 -2.42 -9.10
CA THR A 171 14.49 -2.55 -9.68
C THR A 171 13.50 -3.05 -8.63
N GLN A 172 12.40 -2.31 -8.43
CA GLN A 172 11.29 -2.70 -7.56
C GLN A 172 10.42 -3.76 -8.24
N VAL A 173 10.10 -4.82 -7.51
CA VAL A 173 9.25 -5.92 -7.99
C VAL A 173 8.12 -6.14 -6.99
N ILE A 174 6.90 -6.16 -7.48
CA ILE A 174 5.71 -6.45 -6.68
C ILE A 174 5.26 -7.87 -7.01
N ILE A 175 5.10 -8.71 -5.97
CA ILE A 175 4.76 -10.13 -6.13
C ILE A 175 3.87 -10.58 -4.99
N SER A 176 2.82 -11.37 -5.28
CA SER A 176 1.98 -11.91 -4.21
C SER A 176 2.74 -12.94 -3.35
N VAL A 177 2.32 -13.11 -2.10
CA VAL A 177 2.87 -14.17 -1.22
C VAL A 177 2.75 -15.53 -1.89
N ASN A 178 1.60 -15.83 -2.51
CA ASN A 178 1.39 -17.07 -3.26
C ASN A 178 2.47 -17.29 -4.30
N ASP A 179 2.73 -16.31 -5.15
CA ASP A 179 3.69 -16.42 -6.24
C ASP A 179 5.14 -16.42 -5.75
N TYR A 180 5.41 -15.72 -4.64
CA TYR A 180 6.72 -15.78 -3.98
C TYR A 180 7.05 -17.19 -3.48
N LEU A 181 6.06 -17.90 -2.93
CA LEU A 181 6.26 -19.28 -2.44
C LEU A 181 6.69 -20.23 -3.56
N GLU A 182 6.21 -20.01 -4.80
CA GLU A 182 6.54 -20.80 -5.99
C GLU A 182 7.93 -20.47 -6.59
N LYS A 183 8.58 -19.38 -6.18
CA LYS A 183 9.89 -19.00 -6.72
C LYS A 183 11.00 -19.90 -6.19
N SER A 184 12.05 -20.09 -7.00
CA SER A 184 13.24 -20.82 -6.61
C SER A 184 14.00 -20.13 -5.46
N ASP A 185 14.73 -20.88 -4.65
CA ASP A 185 15.53 -20.33 -3.55
C ASP A 185 16.56 -19.30 -4.02
N THR A 186 17.13 -19.51 -5.23
CA THR A 186 18.05 -18.54 -5.84
C THR A 186 17.36 -17.23 -6.10
N TRP A 187 16.13 -17.25 -6.63
CA TRP A 187 15.35 -16.05 -6.84
C TRP A 187 15.05 -15.37 -5.49
N LYS A 188 14.52 -16.11 -4.50
CA LYS A 188 14.18 -15.61 -3.16
C LYS A 188 15.36 -14.90 -2.48
N ARG A 189 16.59 -15.42 -2.64
CA ARG A 189 17.79 -14.77 -2.09
C ARG A 189 18.15 -13.45 -2.75
N ARG A 190 17.72 -13.20 -3.99
CA ARG A 190 18.04 -11.99 -4.77
C ARG A 190 17.05 -10.86 -4.60
N PHE A 191 15.86 -11.13 -4.07
CA PHE A 191 14.82 -10.13 -3.83
C PHE A 191 14.64 -9.88 -2.34
N LYS A 192 14.60 -8.60 -1.95
CA LYS A 192 14.64 -8.16 -0.56
C LYS A 192 13.45 -7.24 -0.28
N LEU A 193 12.94 -7.25 0.96
CA LEU A 193 11.99 -6.25 1.45
C LEU A 193 12.64 -4.86 1.44
N ILE A 194 11.84 -3.83 1.27
CA ILE A 194 12.26 -2.42 1.23
C ILE A 194 11.79 -1.72 2.49
N LYS A 195 12.65 -0.85 3.02
CA LYS A 195 12.35 0.06 4.12
C LYS A 195 12.40 1.51 3.66
N SER A 196 11.67 2.36 4.36
CA SER A 196 11.71 3.81 4.14
C SER A 196 13.12 4.36 4.39
N SER A 197 13.54 5.28 3.54
CA SER A 197 14.78 6.06 3.71
C SER A 197 14.65 7.19 4.73
N GLY A 198 13.49 7.30 5.38
CA GLY A 198 13.14 8.32 6.35
C GLY A 198 11.80 8.97 6.01
N VAL A 199 11.26 9.68 6.99
CA VAL A 199 10.02 10.44 6.86
C VAL A 199 10.30 11.89 7.16
N GLU A 200 9.75 12.79 6.35
CA GLU A 200 9.85 14.23 6.57
C GLU A 200 8.54 14.76 7.17
N TRP A 201 8.69 15.48 8.27
CA TRP A 201 7.60 16.24 8.89
C TRP A 201 7.97 17.73 8.96
N PRO A 202 6.99 18.63 8.99
CA PRO A 202 7.24 20.06 9.14
C PRO A 202 7.86 20.36 10.51
N THR A 203 8.67 21.42 10.55
CA THR A 203 9.25 21.93 11.79
C THR A 203 8.17 22.33 12.79
N LYS A 204 8.33 21.89 14.02
CA LYS A 204 7.49 22.26 15.17
C LYS A 204 8.32 22.98 16.22
N GLU A 205 7.76 24.05 16.75
CA GLU A 205 8.38 24.73 17.90
C GLU A 205 8.31 23.85 19.14
N VAL A 206 9.42 23.67 19.81
CA VAL A 206 9.56 22.88 21.03
C VAL A 206 10.22 23.70 22.15
N SER A 207 9.77 23.46 23.37
CA SER A 207 10.22 24.32 24.52
C SER A 207 11.59 23.98 25.06
N ILE A 208 12.09 22.78 24.82
CA ILE A 208 13.43 22.34 25.25
C ILE A 208 14.24 22.08 23.99
N ASP A 209 15.48 22.57 23.96
CA ASP A 209 16.41 22.22 22.88
C ASP A 209 16.46 20.70 22.69
N PRO A 210 16.30 20.18 21.45
CA PRO A 210 16.22 18.73 21.22
C PRO A 210 17.45 17.97 21.73
N TYR A 211 18.65 18.51 21.56
CA TYR A 211 19.88 17.87 22.06
C TYR A 211 19.87 17.79 23.59
N LEU A 212 19.50 18.90 24.26
CA LEU A 212 19.37 18.92 25.73
C LEU A 212 18.35 17.94 26.26
N LEU A 213 17.19 17.84 25.57
CA LEU A 213 16.17 16.82 25.93
C LEU A 213 16.75 15.42 25.82
N GLY A 214 17.50 15.16 24.76
CA GLY A 214 18.21 13.88 24.56
C GLY A 214 19.21 13.59 25.70
N LEU A 215 20.02 14.56 26.09
CA LEU A 215 20.91 14.44 27.24
C LEU A 215 20.17 14.12 28.54
N TRP A 216 19.06 14.82 28.81
CA TRP A 216 18.27 14.61 30.03
C TRP A 216 17.57 13.26 30.03
N LEU A 217 17.10 12.78 28.89
CA LEU A 217 16.47 11.45 28.75
C LEU A 217 17.45 10.31 29.06
N GLY A 218 18.72 10.45 28.72
CA GLY A 218 19.80 9.53 29.10
C GLY A 218 20.22 9.76 30.56
N ASP A 219 21.07 10.72 30.78
CA ASP A 219 21.79 10.95 32.05
C ASP A 219 21.05 11.84 33.08
N GLY A 220 19.84 12.31 32.76
CA GLY A 220 19.07 13.18 33.66
C GLY A 220 18.45 12.40 34.83
N THR A 221 18.39 13.05 35.99
CA THR A 221 17.65 12.56 37.15
C THR A 221 16.16 12.70 36.89
N SER A 222 15.42 11.59 36.95
CA SER A 222 13.99 11.55 36.54
C SER A 222 13.10 12.55 37.27
N ALA A 223 13.41 12.93 38.51
CA ALA A 223 12.59 13.83 39.33
C ALA A 223 12.96 15.31 39.20
N THR A 224 14.04 15.64 38.57
CA THR A 224 14.66 17.01 38.61
C THR A 224 15.25 17.40 37.26
N SER A 225 15.77 18.65 37.17
CA SER A 225 16.57 19.14 36.05
C SER A 225 18.06 18.86 36.21
N GLU A 226 18.45 17.80 36.91
CA GLU A 226 19.84 17.41 37.09
C GLU A 226 20.31 16.49 35.97
N ILE A 227 21.57 16.62 35.57
CA ILE A 227 22.25 15.75 34.60
C ILE A 227 23.56 15.26 35.27
N THR A 228 23.84 13.96 35.09
CA THR A 228 25.08 13.32 35.56
C THR A 228 25.96 13.03 34.37
N ASN A 229 27.07 13.76 34.18
CA ASN A 229 27.96 13.57 33.05
C ASN A 229 29.42 13.98 33.40
N ILE A 230 30.39 13.46 32.66
CA ILE A 230 31.83 13.75 32.84
C ILE A 230 32.47 14.34 31.59
N ASP A 231 31.78 14.29 30.45
CA ASP A 231 32.30 14.72 29.15
C ASP A 231 32.20 16.24 29.03
N GLU A 232 33.34 16.89 28.83
CA GLU A 232 33.44 18.35 28.83
C GLU A 232 32.64 18.98 27.69
N GLU A 233 32.53 18.30 26.54
CA GLU A 233 31.74 18.75 25.41
C GLU A 233 30.24 18.89 25.76
N VAL A 234 29.73 17.94 26.56
CA VAL A 234 28.33 17.95 27.06
C VAL A 234 28.16 19.04 28.13
N LEU A 235 29.12 19.15 29.07
CA LEU A 235 29.07 20.14 30.14
C LEU A 235 29.14 21.57 29.59
N GLU A 236 29.97 21.80 28.59
CA GLU A 236 30.08 23.10 27.93
C GLU A 236 28.78 23.50 27.22
N PHE A 237 28.16 22.56 26.49
CA PHE A 237 26.82 22.78 25.90
C PHE A 237 25.79 23.15 26.97
N CYS A 238 25.78 22.43 28.10
CA CYS A 238 24.86 22.73 29.21
C CYS A 238 25.08 24.11 29.83
N ARG A 239 26.33 24.58 29.95
CA ARG A 239 26.66 25.94 30.43
C ARG A 239 26.15 27.00 29.44
N GLN A 240 26.36 26.79 28.15
CA GLN A 240 25.88 27.69 27.09
C GLN A 240 24.35 27.77 27.09
N TYR A 241 23.67 26.65 27.15
CA TYR A 241 22.21 26.60 27.26
C TYR A 241 21.71 27.35 28.51
N ALA A 242 22.33 27.11 29.65
CA ALA A 242 21.98 27.78 30.91
C ALA A 242 22.11 29.31 30.79
N SER A 243 23.23 29.79 30.23
CA SER A 243 23.48 31.22 30.01
C SER A 243 22.41 31.88 29.12
N ILE A 244 22.03 31.24 28.01
CA ILE A 244 21.02 31.74 27.06
C ILE A 244 19.63 31.80 27.72
N ASN A 245 19.31 30.85 28.61
CA ASN A 245 17.98 30.70 29.21
C ASN A 245 17.87 31.29 30.63
N ASN A 246 18.76 32.14 31.05
CA ASN A 246 18.80 32.74 32.39
C ASN A 246 18.77 31.69 33.52
N LEU A 247 19.53 30.61 33.34
CA LEU A 247 19.75 29.56 34.32
C LEU A 247 21.20 29.51 34.79
N ARG A 248 21.43 28.92 35.95
CA ARG A 248 22.75 28.47 36.41
C ARG A 248 22.86 26.97 36.16
N PHE A 249 24.08 26.54 35.83
CA PHE A 249 24.43 25.12 35.73
C PHE A 249 25.64 24.85 36.62
N ASP A 250 25.37 24.37 37.82
CA ASP A 250 26.36 24.22 38.89
C ASP A 250 26.42 22.76 39.36
N LYS A 251 27.56 22.38 39.94
CA LYS A 251 27.66 21.08 40.63
C LYS A 251 26.63 21.01 41.74
N LYS A 252 25.99 19.86 41.88
CA LYS A 252 24.96 19.60 42.89
C LYS A 252 25.47 19.78 44.32
N SER A 253 26.70 19.33 44.59
CA SER A 253 27.44 19.56 45.84
C SER A 253 28.94 19.48 45.61
N GLN A 254 29.75 20.00 46.55
CA GLN A 254 31.23 19.93 46.47
C GLN A 254 31.75 18.48 46.48
N ASN A 255 31.02 17.56 47.11
CA ASN A 255 31.38 16.15 47.19
C ASN A 255 30.90 15.31 45.99
N ASP A 256 30.00 15.87 45.17
CA ASP A 256 29.50 15.18 43.95
C ASP A 256 30.37 15.59 42.76
N LYS A 257 31.06 14.60 42.19
CA LYS A 257 32.02 14.85 41.11
C LYS A 257 31.37 15.03 39.74
N TYR A 258 30.18 14.48 39.56
CA TYR A 258 29.61 14.23 38.22
C TYR A 258 28.18 14.75 38.01
N SER A 259 27.47 15.10 39.11
CA SER A 259 26.09 15.59 39.01
C SER A 259 26.02 17.10 38.98
N TYR A 260 25.32 17.64 38.00
CA TYR A 260 25.10 19.07 37.80
C TYR A 260 23.61 19.36 37.80
N ARG A 261 23.21 20.56 38.22
CA ARG A 261 21.81 20.98 38.30
C ARG A 261 21.58 22.28 37.55
N PHE A 262 20.55 22.31 36.73
CA PHE A 262 19.98 23.57 36.25
C PHE A 262 19.12 24.21 37.37
N SER A 263 19.37 25.46 37.69
CA SER A 263 18.61 26.23 38.69
C SER A 263 18.37 27.64 38.18
N ALA A 264 17.35 28.31 38.73
CA ALA A 264 17.09 29.72 38.43
C ALA A 264 18.29 30.56 38.81
N ILE A 265 18.59 31.63 38.07
CA ILE A 265 19.72 32.49 38.29
C ILE A 265 19.61 33.24 39.62
N ASP A 266 18.37 33.60 40.01
CA ASP A 266 18.01 34.29 41.25
C ASP A 266 16.58 33.93 41.68
N LYS A 267 16.05 34.61 42.71
CA LYS A 267 14.70 34.39 43.25
C LYS A 267 13.57 34.98 42.40
N GLU A 268 13.88 35.89 41.48
CA GLU A 268 12.90 36.54 40.60
C GLU A 268 12.66 35.72 39.35
N HIS A 269 13.58 34.82 38.98
CA HIS A 269 13.49 33.94 37.86
C HIS A 269 13.03 32.54 38.28
N TYR A 270 12.43 31.80 37.36
CA TYR A 270 12.06 30.42 37.59
C TYR A 270 12.86 29.46 36.73
N ASN A 271 13.00 28.22 37.16
CA ASN A 271 13.67 27.19 36.38
C ASN A 271 12.78 26.77 35.21
N CYS A 272 12.98 27.38 34.04
CA CYS A 272 12.20 27.12 32.82
C CYS A 272 12.38 25.68 32.36
N LEU A 273 13.57 25.07 32.46
CA LEU A 273 13.78 23.67 32.08
C LEU A 273 12.90 22.72 32.91
N LEU A 274 12.87 22.89 34.24
CA LEU A 274 12.04 22.06 35.11
C LEU A 274 10.54 22.28 34.84
N LYS A 275 10.13 23.52 34.51
CA LYS A 275 8.75 23.82 34.09
C LYS A 275 8.39 23.09 32.79
N TYR A 276 9.26 23.10 31.78
CA TYR A 276 9.03 22.41 30.51
C TYR A 276 9.02 20.88 30.68
N LEU A 277 9.94 20.32 31.48
CA LEU A 277 9.94 18.89 31.79
C LEU A 277 8.62 18.44 32.45
N ARG A 278 8.03 19.27 33.31
CA ARG A 278 6.71 19.04 33.91
C ARG A 278 5.60 19.20 32.88
N GLY A 279 5.67 20.22 32.03
CA GLY A 279 4.69 20.47 30.97
C GLY A 279 4.57 19.30 29.98
N TYR A 280 5.68 18.68 29.63
CA TYR A 280 5.73 17.48 28.79
C TYR A 280 5.47 16.18 29.57
N ASN A 281 5.13 16.24 30.85
CA ASN A 281 4.91 15.09 31.73
C ASN A 281 6.09 14.09 31.75
N LEU A 282 7.31 14.62 31.79
CA LEU A 282 8.54 13.84 31.76
C LEU A 282 9.07 13.44 33.15
N ILE A 283 8.67 14.17 34.18
CA ILE A 283 9.13 13.92 35.56
C ILE A 283 8.64 12.54 36.03
N ASN A 284 9.59 11.68 36.39
CA ASN A 284 9.40 10.27 36.74
C ASN A 284 8.70 9.45 35.63
N ASN A 285 8.70 9.95 34.40
CA ASN A 285 8.03 9.34 33.24
C ASN A 285 8.82 9.62 31.96
N LYS A 286 10.08 9.20 31.91
CA LYS A 286 10.94 9.44 30.74
C LYS A 286 10.37 8.77 29.47
N HIS A 287 10.06 9.59 28.48
CA HIS A 287 9.63 9.22 27.13
C HIS A 287 9.98 10.36 26.17
N ILE A 288 9.94 10.13 24.88
CA ILE A 288 10.10 11.21 23.89
C ILE A 288 8.70 11.80 23.61
N PRO A 289 8.46 13.11 23.89
CA PRO A 289 7.19 13.75 23.59
C PRO A 289 6.86 13.71 22.11
N PHE A 290 5.58 13.69 21.78
CA PHE A 290 5.10 13.50 20.41
C PHE A 290 5.63 14.58 19.44
N ASP A 291 5.68 15.86 19.87
CA ASP A 291 6.18 16.97 19.04
C ASP A 291 7.67 16.87 18.68
N TYR A 292 8.45 16.11 19.46
CA TYR A 292 9.83 15.79 19.10
C TYR A 292 9.93 14.58 18.17
N LYS A 293 8.98 13.63 18.24
CA LYS A 293 8.96 12.46 17.35
C LYS A 293 8.63 12.84 15.92
N ILE A 294 7.69 13.77 15.73
CA ILE A 294 7.17 14.21 14.42
C ILE A 294 7.62 15.64 14.09
N ASN A 295 8.86 15.96 14.39
CA ASN A 295 9.51 17.20 14.03
C ASN A 295 10.36 17.05 12.76
N ASP A 296 10.97 18.15 12.31
CA ASP A 296 11.90 18.12 11.18
C ASP A 296 13.11 17.18 11.43
N ARG A 297 13.83 16.86 10.36
CA ARG A 297 14.97 15.94 10.42
C ARG A 297 16.04 16.40 11.39
N GLU A 298 16.39 17.69 11.38
CA GLU A 298 17.45 18.25 12.22
C GLU A 298 17.11 18.10 13.71
N SER A 299 15.91 18.48 14.13
CA SER A 299 15.44 18.33 15.52
C SER A 299 15.51 16.88 16.01
N ARG A 300 15.13 15.92 15.16
CA ARG A 300 15.20 14.48 15.50
C ARG A 300 16.64 13.96 15.57
N LEU A 301 17.53 14.44 14.69
CA LEU A 301 18.96 14.13 14.74
C LEU A 301 19.61 14.67 16.00
N GLN A 302 19.33 15.93 16.38
CA GLN A 302 19.83 16.55 17.60
C GLN A 302 19.38 15.81 18.87
N LEU A 303 18.07 15.43 18.91
CA LEU A 303 17.54 14.63 20.01
C LEU A 303 18.26 13.28 20.13
N LEU A 304 18.43 12.58 19.01
CA LEU A 304 19.10 11.29 18.97
C LEU A 304 20.58 11.40 19.36
N ALA A 305 21.26 12.48 18.93
CA ALA A 305 22.63 12.76 19.30
C ALA A 305 22.78 12.92 20.82
N GLY A 306 21.90 13.69 21.48
CA GLY A 306 21.90 13.84 22.93
C GLY A 306 21.74 12.52 23.69
N ILE A 307 20.87 11.65 23.20
CA ILE A 307 20.68 10.30 23.76
C ILE A 307 21.91 9.41 23.53
N ILE A 308 22.53 9.50 22.35
CA ILE A 308 23.77 8.76 22.06
C ILE A 308 24.93 9.26 22.88
N ASP A 309 25.07 10.57 23.05
CA ASP A 309 26.17 11.18 23.85
C ASP A 309 26.09 10.81 25.33
N THR A 310 24.91 10.39 25.80
CA THR A 310 24.74 9.84 27.16
C THR A 310 24.81 8.31 27.17
N ASP A 311 23.73 7.64 26.75
CA ASP A 311 23.53 6.21 26.88
C ASP A 311 24.04 5.36 25.70
N GLY A 312 24.51 6.01 24.61
CA GLY A 312 24.98 5.31 23.42
C GLY A 312 26.44 4.88 23.52
N TYR A 313 26.73 3.73 22.92
CA TYR A 313 28.11 3.24 22.71
C TYR A 313 28.35 3.10 21.20
N LEU A 314 29.43 3.70 20.70
CA LEU A 314 29.87 3.56 19.31
C LEU A 314 30.81 2.33 19.18
N ASP A 315 30.38 1.33 18.43
CA ASP A 315 31.28 0.27 17.96
C ASP A 315 32.02 0.71 16.70
N HIS A 316 33.24 1.18 16.88
CA HIS A 316 34.13 1.66 15.79
C HIS A 316 34.47 0.60 14.74
N ARG A 317 34.23 -0.70 14.99
CA ARG A 317 34.49 -1.76 14.02
C ARG A 317 33.38 -1.85 12.97
N THR A 318 32.16 -1.53 13.39
CA THR A 318 30.95 -1.69 12.58
C THR A 318 30.22 -0.38 12.30
N ASN A 319 30.67 0.73 12.87
CA ASN A 319 30.03 2.05 12.83
C ASN A 319 28.54 2.00 13.25
N ASN A 320 28.28 1.28 14.33
CA ASN A 320 26.95 1.16 14.88
C ASN A 320 26.88 1.80 16.26
N TYR A 321 25.79 2.48 16.55
CA TYR A 321 25.49 2.90 17.91
C TYR A 321 24.66 1.82 18.62
N ASP A 322 25.04 1.50 19.84
CA ASP A 322 24.37 0.52 20.70
C ASP A 322 23.80 1.24 21.92
N ILE A 323 22.51 1.15 22.14
CA ILE A 323 21.80 1.80 23.24
C ILE A 323 21.09 0.73 24.05
N ILE A 324 21.19 0.84 25.39
CA ILE A 324 20.54 -0.09 26.31
C ILE A 324 19.74 0.72 27.32
N GLN A 325 18.45 0.42 27.41
CA GLN A 325 17.51 1.07 28.32
C GLN A 325 16.81 0.08 29.22
N LYS A 326 16.53 0.48 30.45
CA LYS A 326 15.64 -0.27 31.36
C LYS A 326 14.18 0.04 31.06
N ASN A 327 13.90 1.26 30.60
CA ASN A 327 12.56 1.72 30.23
C ASN A 327 12.27 1.30 28.78
N GLU A 328 11.39 0.32 28.60
CA GLU A 328 11.01 -0.20 27.28
C GLU A 328 10.38 0.87 26.39
N LYS A 329 9.47 1.68 26.96
CA LYS A 329 8.78 2.76 26.22
C LYS A 329 9.77 3.78 25.66
N LEU A 330 10.78 4.19 26.46
CA LEU A 330 11.82 5.10 25.99
C LEU A 330 12.63 4.48 24.85
N LEU A 331 12.96 3.18 24.94
CA LEU A 331 13.67 2.52 23.85
C LEU A 331 12.82 2.40 22.59
N ASP A 332 11.51 2.14 22.69
CA ASP A 332 10.58 2.12 21.56
C ASP A 332 10.50 3.50 20.89
N ASP A 333 10.51 4.58 21.68
CA ASP A 333 10.55 5.95 21.18
C ASP A 333 11.88 6.25 20.43
N ILE A 334 13.02 5.79 20.98
CA ILE A 334 14.34 5.91 20.32
C ILE A 334 14.38 5.14 19.00
N ILE A 335 13.80 3.93 18.96
CA ILE A 335 13.70 3.12 17.75
C ILE A 335 12.84 3.85 16.71
N PHE A 336 11.71 4.43 17.11
CA PHE A 336 10.86 5.22 16.22
C PHE A 336 11.66 6.40 15.61
N ILE A 337 12.36 7.18 16.42
CA ILE A 337 13.20 8.29 15.94
C ILE A 337 14.25 7.78 14.94
N ALA A 338 15.00 6.73 15.29
CA ALA A 338 16.04 6.20 14.40
C ALA A 338 15.47 5.72 13.06
N ARG A 339 14.35 4.99 13.08
CA ARG A 339 13.66 4.50 11.85
C ARG A 339 13.07 5.65 11.04
N SER A 340 12.50 6.66 11.69
CA SER A 340 11.96 7.84 11.02
C SER A 340 13.03 8.69 10.32
N LEU A 341 14.29 8.55 10.73
CA LEU A 341 15.46 9.15 10.09
C LEU A 341 16.05 8.29 8.97
N GLY A 342 15.49 7.09 8.73
CA GLY A 342 15.97 6.15 7.73
C GLY A 342 17.04 5.19 8.25
N PHE A 343 17.34 5.16 9.54
CA PHE A 343 18.28 4.22 10.12
C PHE A 343 17.61 2.88 10.49
N SER A 344 18.36 1.82 10.49
CA SER A 344 17.89 0.54 11.01
C SER A 344 18.03 0.50 12.53
N ALA A 345 16.96 0.17 13.22
CA ALA A 345 16.94 0.04 14.67
C ALA A 345 15.96 -1.09 15.06
N ASN A 346 16.45 -2.09 15.81
CA ASN A 346 15.65 -3.26 16.20
C ASN A 346 15.83 -3.56 17.68
N LYS A 347 14.71 -3.77 18.40
CA LYS A 347 14.68 -4.10 19.81
C LYS A 347 15.11 -5.54 20.05
N LYS A 348 15.95 -5.72 21.09
CA LYS A 348 16.28 -7.02 21.65
C LYS A 348 16.14 -6.95 23.16
N VAL A 349 15.49 -7.94 23.74
CA VAL A 349 15.44 -8.11 25.19
C VAL A 349 16.75 -8.76 25.64
N CYS A 350 17.34 -8.26 26.70
CA CYS A 350 18.55 -8.83 27.30
C CYS A 350 18.47 -8.76 28.83
N GLU A 351 19.04 -9.77 29.50
CA GLU A 351 19.21 -9.75 30.94
C GLU A 351 20.61 -9.24 31.29
N LYS A 352 20.71 -8.37 32.26
CA LYS A 352 21.97 -7.89 32.81
C LYS A 352 22.01 -8.11 34.30
N SER A 353 23.16 -8.59 34.80
CA SER A 353 23.40 -8.80 36.23
C SER A 353 24.49 -7.84 36.71
N CYS A 354 24.34 -7.29 37.90
CA CYS A 354 25.36 -6.54 38.58
C CYS A 354 25.47 -6.99 40.03
N VAL A 355 26.65 -6.84 40.61
CA VAL A 355 26.86 -7.07 42.04
C VAL A 355 26.53 -5.76 42.76
N TYR A 356 25.52 -5.73 43.61
CA TYR A 356 25.14 -4.62 44.45
C TYR A 356 25.16 -5.03 45.91
N LYS A 357 25.99 -4.43 46.71
CA LYS A 357 26.18 -4.77 48.16
C LYS A 357 26.44 -6.27 48.42
N GLY A 358 27.21 -6.91 47.52
CA GLY A 358 27.56 -8.32 47.63
C GLY A 358 26.51 -9.32 47.07
N GLU A 359 25.35 -8.82 46.65
CA GLU A 359 24.31 -9.66 46.03
C GLU A 359 24.26 -9.45 44.51
N ILE A 360 24.04 -10.54 43.75
CA ILE A 360 23.83 -10.48 42.31
C ILE A 360 22.39 -10.03 42.06
N LYS A 361 22.22 -8.86 41.50
CA LYS A 361 20.91 -8.38 41.03
C LYS A 361 20.82 -8.49 39.51
N THR A 362 19.86 -9.26 39.03
CA THR A 362 19.55 -9.43 37.61
C THR A 362 18.32 -8.59 37.25
N GLY A 363 18.35 -7.96 36.11
CA GLY A 363 17.24 -7.17 35.59
C GLY A 363 17.10 -7.31 34.08
N THR A 364 15.84 -7.20 33.62
CA THR A 364 15.52 -7.15 32.19
C THR A 364 15.81 -5.77 31.65
N TYR A 365 16.51 -5.71 30.53
CA TYR A 365 16.87 -4.52 29.79
C TYR A 365 16.52 -4.69 28.32
N TYR A 366 16.34 -3.57 27.63
CA TYR A 366 16.02 -3.52 26.22
C TYR A 366 17.19 -2.87 25.48
N ARG A 367 17.66 -3.52 24.44
CA ARG A 367 18.82 -3.11 23.64
C ARG A 367 18.40 -2.79 22.22
N CYS A 368 18.96 -1.75 21.65
CA CYS A 368 18.80 -1.35 20.25
C CYS A 368 20.18 -1.06 19.65
N CYS A 369 20.38 -1.52 18.41
CA CYS A 369 21.56 -1.20 17.61
C CYS A 369 21.11 -0.35 16.42
N ILE A 370 21.64 0.89 16.32
CA ILE A 370 21.33 1.87 15.27
C ILE A 370 22.46 1.86 14.24
N TYR A 371 22.14 1.66 12.97
CA TYR A 371 23.11 1.60 11.88
C TYR A 371 22.44 1.92 10.54
N GLY A 372 23.26 2.22 9.53
CA GLY A 372 22.79 2.44 8.16
C GLY A 372 23.54 3.53 7.44
N TYR A 373 23.08 3.84 6.23
CA TYR A 373 23.59 5.00 5.50
C TYR A 373 23.12 6.29 6.16
N GLY A 374 24.01 7.28 6.22
CA GLY A 374 23.73 8.58 6.83
C GLY A 374 23.81 8.60 8.37
N VAL A 375 24.18 7.49 9.03
CA VAL A 375 24.32 7.44 10.50
C VAL A 375 25.41 8.39 10.99
N GLU A 376 26.37 8.77 10.15
CA GLU A 376 27.39 9.78 10.36
C GLU A 376 26.84 11.22 10.44
N GLU A 377 25.61 11.45 10.00
CA GLU A 377 24.91 12.74 10.10
C GLU A 377 24.47 13.05 11.53
N ILE A 378 24.43 12.05 12.42
CA ILE A 378 24.03 12.24 13.82
C ILE A 378 25.06 13.15 14.52
N PRO A 379 24.67 14.37 14.94
CA PRO A 379 25.59 15.39 15.36
C PRO A 379 26.02 15.21 16.82
N CYS A 380 26.62 14.05 17.13
CA CYS A 380 27.20 13.78 18.44
C CYS A 380 28.28 14.82 18.76
N LYS A 381 28.26 15.41 19.97
CA LYS A 381 29.27 16.39 20.41
C LYS A 381 30.51 15.71 20.95
N ILE A 382 30.37 14.55 21.57
CA ILE A 382 31.48 13.79 22.12
C ILE A 382 32.32 13.18 20.99
N LEU A 383 33.55 13.63 20.84
CA LEU A 383 34.46 13.27 19.74
C LEU A 383 34.63 11.74 19.58
N ARG A 384 34.74 10.99 20.68
CA ARG A 384 34.88 9.53 20.62
C ARG A 384 33.59 8.80 20.14
N LYS A 385 32.46 9.51 20.07
CA LYS A 385 31.19 8.96 19.59
C LYS A 385 30.83 9.45 18.17
N GLN A 386 31.70 10.23 17.53
CA GLN A 386 31.50 10.69 16.16
C GLN A 386 31.96 9.63 15.15
N ILE A 387 31.16 9.39 14.14
CA ILE A 387 31.51 8.53 13.00
C ILE A 387 32.17 9.41 11.93
N LYS A 388 33.31 8.95 11.39
CA LYS A 388 33.99 9.67 10.31
C LYS A 388 33.25 9.53 9.00
N SER A 389 32.98 10.63 8.32
CA SER A 389 32.18 10.71 7.09
C SER A 389 32.66 9.88 5.90
N ASN A 390 33.94 9.45 5.89
CA ASN A 390 34.54 8.68 4.79
C ASN A 390 34.52 7.16 5.02
N ASP A 391 33.73 6.67 5.96
CA ASP A 391 33.73 5.26 6.30
C ASP A 391 32.73 4.44 5.47
N THR A 392 33.22 3.64 4.53
CA THR A 392 32.44 2.81 3.62
C THR A 392 31.88 1.51 4.22
N ARG A 393 32.08 1.29 5.54
CA ARG A 393 31.67 0.04 6.23
C ARG A 393 30.16 -0.05 6.49
N ASN A 394 29.41 1.00 6.22
CA ASN A 394 27.98 1.03 6.45
C ASN A 394 27.24 0.04 5.54
N LYS A 395 26.48 -0.88 6.15
CA LYS A 395 25.65 -1.84 5.42
C LYS A 395 24.37 -1.18 4.93
N ASN A 396 23.93 -1.57 3.74
CA ASN A 396 22.61 -1.15 3.26
C ASN A 396 21.53 -1.63 4.25
N ASN A 397 20.90 -0.68 4.91
CA ASN A 397 19.88 -0.88 5.94
C ASN A 397 18.45 -0.74 5.37
N LEU A 398 18.32 -0.24 4.14
CA LEU A 398 17.04 -0.03 3.47
C LEU A 398 16.48 -1.30 2.84
N VAL A 399 17.23 -2.40 2.92
CA VAL A 399 16.81 -3.70 2.39
C VAL A 399 17.00 -4.81 3.43
N SER A 400 16.04 -5.74 3.51
CA SER A 400 16.10 -6.89 4.41
C SER A 400 15.79 -8.19 3.67
N GLY A 401 16.62 -9.22 3.88
CA GLY A 401 16.22 -10.60 3.56
C GLY A 401 15.08 -11.02 4.46
N PHE A 402 14.29 -11.98 4.03
CA PHE A 402 13.15 -12.47 4.80
C PHE A 402 12.81 -13.93 4.48
N THR A 403 12.00 -14.53 5.31
CA THR A 403 11.35 -15.84 5.09
C THR A 403 9.85 -15.68 5.22
N VAL A 404 9.11 -16.54 4.53
CA VAL A 404 7.64 -16.61 4.57
C VAL A 404 7.25 -17.95 5.18
N VAL A 405 6.42 -17.93 6.22
CA VAL A 405 6.00 -19.13 6.95
C VAL A 405 4.48 -19.12 7.09
N SER A 406 3.80 -20.23 6.76
CA SER A 406 2.35 -20.34 6.96
C SER A 406 2.02 -20.31 8.46
N LYS A 407 1.01 -19.51 8.81
CA LYS A 407 0.48 -19.39 10.17
C LYS A 407 -0.86 -20.09 10.35
N GLY A 408 -1.43 -20.62 9.27
CA GLY A 408 -2.75 -21.22 9.26
C GLY A 408 -3.86 -20.19 9.00
N GLN A 409 -5.09 -20.60 9.28
CA GLN A 409 -6.29 -19.76 9.06
C GLN A 409 -6.39 -18.65 10.11
N GLY A 410 -6.72 -17.44 9.70
CA GLY A 410 -6.85 -16.30 10.60
C GLY A 410 -7.61 -15.14 9.98
N GLU A 411 -8.07 -14.24 10.83
CA GLU A 411 -8.70 -12.97 10.42
C GLU A 411 -7.69 -12.05 9.74
N TYR A 412 -8.17 -11.30 8.78
CA TYR A 412 -7.41 -10.25 8.18
C TYR A 412 -8.20 -8.94 8.05
N PHE A 413 -7.48 -7.84 8.11
CA PHE A 413 -7.96 -6.49 7.90
C PHE A 413 -7.14 -5.83 6.80
N GLY A 414 -7.81 -5.05 5.98
CA GLY A 414 -7.18 -4.32 4.90
C GLY A 414 -7.98 -3.09 4.53
N PHE A 415 -7.43 -2.29 3.63
CA PHE A 415 -8.07 -1.06 3.17
C PHE A 415 -7.63 -0.75 1.74
N SER A 416 -8.42 -0.02 0.97
CA SER A 416 -7.92 0.57 -0.26
C SER A 416 -7.38 1.98 0.00
N LEU A 417 -6.37 2.34 -0.77
CA LEU A 417 -5.69 3.64 -0.67
C LEU A 417 -5.70 4.34 -2.03
N ASP A 418 -5.64 5.65 -2.00
CA ASP A 418 -5.39 6.47 -3.19
C ASP A 418 -3.93 6.42 -3.65
N LYS A 419 -3.59 7.17 -4.69
CA LYS A 419 -2.26 7.34 -5.29
C LYS A 419 -1.58 5.99 -5.61
N ASN A 420 -0.28 5.83 -5.29
CA ASN A 420 0.50 4.62 -5.58
C ASN A 420 0.22 3.44 -4.62
N ARG A 421 -0.62 3.64 -3.58
CA ARG A 421 -1.03 2.62 -2.58
C ARG A 421 0.12 1.98 -1.80
N LEU A 422 1.31 2.53 -1.91
CA LEU A 422 2.44 2.20 -1.06
C LEU A 422 2.34 3.03 0.22
N PHE A 423 2.52 2.37 1.35
CA PHE A 423 2.46 3.02 2.66
C PHE A 423 3.42 2.35 3.64
N LEU A 424 3.60 2.97 4.80
CA LEU A 424 4.53 2.52 5.81
C LEU A 424 3.81 1.79 6.94
N LEU A 425 4.34 0.61 7.30
CA LEU A 425 4.02 -0.01 8.58
C LEU A 425 4.63 0.79 9.74
N GLY A 426 4.19 0.54 10.97
CA GLY A 426 4.79 1.12 12.17
C GLY A 426 6.27 0.78 12.36
N SER A 427 6.76 -0.25 11.67
CA SER A 427 8.17 -0.62 11.57
C SER A 427 8.94 0.13 10.48
N PHE A 428 8.29 1.00 9.71
CA PHE A 428 8.80 1.74 8.54
C PHE A 428 9.15 0.82 7.35
N ASP A 429 8.63 -0.39 7.30
CA ASP A 429 8.67 -1.24 6.13
C ASP A 429 7.65 -0.73 5.09
N ILE A 430 8.04 -0.71 3.80
CA ILE A 430 7.17 -0.30 2.70
C ILE A 430 6.34 -1.49 2.26
N VAL A 431 5.02 -1.32 2.27
CA VAL A 431 4.04 -2.33 1.86
C VAL A 431 3.03 -1.73 0.90
N LYS A 432 2.22 -2.58 0.25
CA LYS A 432 1.25 -2.16 -0.76
C LYS A 432 -0.13 -2.71 -0.45
N ASN A 433 -1.16 -1.95 -0.83
CA ASN A 433 -2.54 -2.42 -0.84
C ASN A 433 -3.18 -2.36 -2.25
N THR A 434 -4.36 -2.97 -2.45
CA THR A 434 -5.02 -3.16 -3.75
C THR A 434 -5.97 -2.03 -4.13
N GLY A 435 -6.61 -2.09 -5.33
CA GLY A 435 -7.38 -0.97 -5.85
C GLY A 435 -8.53 -1.29 -6.80
N LYS A 436 -9.25 -2.41 -6.65
CA LYS A 436 -10.44 -2.72 -7.45
C LYS A 436 -11.53 -1.65 -7.33
N SER A 437 -11.87 -1.27 -6.11
CA SER A 437 -12.96 -0.35 -5.81
C SER A 437 -12.70 1.06 -6.32
N SER A 438 -11.44 1.52 -6.31
CA SER A 438 -11.07 2.81 -6.92
C SER A 438 -11.35 2.82 -8.43
N LEU A 439 -11.07 1.71 -9.13
CA LEU A 439 -11.37 1.56 -10.54
C LEU A 439 -12.88 1.56 -10.79
N ILE A 440 -13.65 0.81 -9.99
CA ILE A 440 -15.12 0.77 -10.08
C ILE A 440 -15.70 2.17 -9.82
N GLN A 441 -15.22 2.86 -8.80
CA GLN A 441 -15.67 4.21 -8.46
C GLN A 441 -15.45 5.19 -9.60
N ASP A 442 -14.27 5.17 -10.23
CA ASP A 442 -13.95 6.05 -11.35
C ASP A 442 -14.84 5.74 -12.57
N ILE A 443 -15.00 4.47 -12.94
CA ILE A 443 -15.91 4.04 -14.00
C ILE A 443 -17.33 4.57 -13.76
N VAL A 444 -17.83 4.41 -12.54
CA VAL A 444 -19.21 4.78 -12.19
C VAL A 444 -19.38 6.30 -12.13
N ALA A 445 -18.40 7.04 -11.63
CA ALA A 445 -18.45 8.49 -11.60
C ALA A 445 -18.56 9.10 -12.99
N HIS A 446 -17.85 8.54 -13.99
CA HIS A 446 -17.98 8.96 -15.40
C HIS A 446 -19.37 8.75 -15.97
N LYS A 447 -20.21 7.88 -15.39
CA LYS A 447 -21.54 7.52 -15.89
C LYS A 447 -22.69 8.00 -15.01
N ALA A 448 -22.38 8.63 -13.88
CA ALA A 448 -23.36 9.08 -12.90
C ALA A 448 -24.40 10.06 -13.49
N HIS A 449 -24.00 10.87 -14.46
CA HIS A 449 -24.87 11.85 -15.12
C HIS A 449 -25.91 11.21 -16.06
N ILE A 450 -25.71 9.94 -16.50
CA ILE A 450 -26.58 9.23 -17.44
C ILE A 450 -27.55 8.30 -16.70
N ILE A 451 -27.12 7.68 -15.60
CA ILE A 451 -27.81 6.57 -14.97
C ILE A 451 -28.58 7.02 -13.70
N PRO A 452 -29.92 6.95 -13.69
CA PRO A 452 -30.72 7.52 -12.60
C PRO A 452 -30.86 6.62 -11.37
N VAL A 453 -30.63 5.31 -11.47
CA VAL A 453 -30.85 4.34 -10.37
C VAL A 453 -29.78 3.27 -10.33
N SER A 454 -29.60 2.67 -9.14
CA SER A 454 -28.64 1.57 -8.95
C SER A 454 -29.19 0.44 -8.09
N GLN A 455 -28.61 -0.72 -8.22
CA GLN A 455 -28.66 -1.85 -7.29
C GLN A 455 -27.25 -2.35 -7.05
N ILE A 456 -26.88 -2.54 -5.79
CA ILE A 456 -25.52 -2.89 -5.41
C ILE A 456 -25.55 -4.09 -4.46
N PHE A 457 -24.73 -5.08 -4.74
CA PHE A 457 -24.42 -6.19 -3.85
C PHE A 457 -22.95 -6.08 -3.49
N SER A 458 -22.64 -5.94 -2.19
CA SER A 458 -21.28 -5.85 -1.70
C SER A 458 -21.11 -6.66 -0.43
N GLY A 459 -20.26 -7.68 -0.48
CA GLY A 459 -19.97 -8.54 0.69
C GLY A 459 -19.31 -7.82 1.85
N THR A 460 -18.82 -6.61 1.63
CA THR A 460 -18.06 -5.81 2.61
C THR A 460 -18.79 -4.54 3.07
N GLU A 461 -19.99 -4.26 2.54
CA GLU A 461 -20.69 -3.00 2.80
C GLU A 461 -21.05 -2.79 4.28
N GLU A 462 -21.42 -3.85 4.99
CA GLU A 462 -21.75 -3.79 6.43
C GLU A 462 -20.57 -3.28 7.28
N SER A 463 -19.36 -3.54 6.84
CA SER A 463 -18.15 -3.14 7.56
C SER A 463 -17.55 -1.81 7.09
N ASN A 464 -17.70 -1.46 5.81
CA ASN A 464 -16.98 -0.34 5.22
C ASN A 464 -17.84 0.84 4.78
N HIS A 465 -19.16 0.66 4.61
CA HIS A 465 -20.13 1.69 4.18
C HIS A 465 -19.73 2.42 2.89
N PHE A 466 -18.90 1.79 2.04
CA PHE A 466 -18.28 2.41 0.86
C PHE A 466 -19.32 2.89 -0.16
N TYR A 467 -20.32 2.07 -0.42
CA TYR A 467 -21.38 2.41 -1.37
C TYR A 467 -22.46 3.28 -0.75
N SER A 468 -22.84 3.07 0.52
CA SER A 468 -23.92 3.80 1.20
C SER A 468 -23.62 5.29 1.38
N GLU A 469 -22.36 5.70 1.37
CA GLU A 469 -21.98 7.12 1.36
C GLU A 469 -22.33 7.82 0.03
N LYS A 470 -22.31 7.09 -1.08
CA LYS A 470 -22.43 7.65 -2.45
C LYS A 470 -23.70 7.25 -3.18
N PHE A 471 -24.34 6.19 -2.75
CA PHE A 471 -25.53 5.60 -3.38
C PHE A 471 -26.69 5.52 -2.38
N PRO A 472 -27.97 5.58 -2.83
CA PRO A 472 -29.11 5.39 -1.94
C PRO A 472 -29.07 4.03 -1.22
N PRO A 473 -28.96 3.98 0.12
CA PRO A 473 -28.81 2.73 0.86
C PRO A 473 -29.93 1.69 0.66
N ILE A 474 -31.15 2.12 0.32
CA ILE A 474 -32.30 1.23 0.13
C ILE A 474 -32.09 0.16 -0.94
N THR A 475 -31.10 0.29 -1.83
CA THR A 475 -30.81 -0.66 -2.91
C THR A 475 -29.42 -1.28 -2.79
N ILE A 476 -28.84 -1.22 -1.59
CA ILE A 476 -27.55 -1.84 -1.27
C ILE A 476 -27.84 -3.08 -0.40
N TYR A 477 -27.26 -4.21 -0.80
CA TYR A 477 -27.42 -5.50 -0.16
C TYR A 477 -26.05 -6.04 0.27
N ASN A 478 -25.96 -6.59 1.48
CA ASN A 478 -24.72 -7.17 2.02
C ASN A 478 -24.39 -8.55 1.45
N LYS A 479 -25.33 -9.17 0.75
CA LYS A 479 -25.17 -10.48 0.11
C LYS A 479 -25.88 -10.49 -1.24
N LEU A 480 -25.32 -11.28 -2.16
CA LEU A 480 -25.97 -11.50 -3.46
C LEU A 480 -27.26 -12.29 -3.29
N ASP A 481 -28.39 -11.63 -3.54
CA ASP A 481 -29.75 -12.22 -3.48
C ASP A 481 -30.37 -12.29 -4.88
N MET A 482 -30.66 -13.50 -5.34
CA MET A 482 -31.25 -13.74 -6.65
C MET A 482 -32.69 -13.23 -6.74
N THR A 483 -33.42 -13.15 -5.63
CA THR A 483 -34.79 -12.59 -5.58
C THR A 483 -34.71 -11.08 -5.86
N ALA A 484 -33.80 -10.36 -5.21
CA ALA A 484 -33.57 -8.94 -5.45
C ALA A 484 -33.08 -8.67 -6.88
N VAL A 485 -32.21 -9.53 -7.43
CA VAL A 485 -31.78 -9.46 -8.84
C VAL A 485 -32.97 -9.58 -9.77
N LYS A 486 -33.85 -10.57 -9.55
CA LYS A 486 -35.05 -10.78 -10.37
C LYS A 486 -36.01 -9.59 -10.30
N GLN A 487 -36.27 -9.07 -9.10
CA GLN A 487 -37.12 -7.88 -8.92
C GLN A 487 -36.55 -6.65 -9.66
N PHE A 488 -35.24 -6.51 -9.70
CA PHE A 488 -34.60 -5.42 -10.43
C PHE A 488 -34.70 -5.60 -11.95
N ILE A 489 -34.63 -6.83 -12.45
CA ILE A 489 -34.91 -7.17 -13.86
C ILE A 489 -36.35 -6.83 -14.22
N ASP A 490 -37.32 -7.25 -13.40
CA ASP A 490 -38.75 -6.99 -13.62
C ASP A 490 -39.04 -5.47 -13.60
N ARG A 491 -38.36 -4.75 -12.71
CA ARG A 491 -38.39 -3.27 -12.69
C ARG A 491 -37.87 -2.70 -14.02
N GLN A 492 -36.75 -3.22 -14.57
CA GLN A 492 -36.18 -2.72 -15.81
C GLN A 492 -37.06 -3.02 -17.03
N ASP A 493 -37.76 -4.16 -17.06
CA ASP A 493 -38.74 -4.48 -18.11
C ASP A 493 -39.92 -3.50 -18.13
N ASN A 494 -40.32 -2.99 -16.97
CA ASN A 494 -41.32 -1.94 -16.86
C ASN A 494 -40.75 -0.56 -17.18
N ALA A 495 -39.54 -0.25 -16.68
CA ALA A 495 -38.91 1.04 -16.91
C ALA A 495 -38.74 1.35 -18.42
N LYS A 496 -38.35 0.38 -19.22
CA LYS A 496 -38.22 0.54 -20.68
C LYS A 496 -39.54 0.95 -21.37
N LYS A 497 -40.69 0.57 -20.81
CA LYS A 497 -41.98 0.89 -21.37
C LYS A 497 -42.48 2.28 -21.02
N PHE A 498 -42.12 2.76 -19.83
CA PHE A 498 -42.76 3.96 -19.23
C PHE A 498 -41.83 5.13 -18.97
N LEU A 499 -40.50 4.91 -18.92
CA LEU A 499 -39.55 5.97 -18.55
C LEU A 499 -38.79 6.50 -19.78
N LYS A 500 -38.60 7.81 -19.84
CA LYS A 500 -37.74 8.45 -20.86
C LYS A 500 -36.28 8.00 -20.72
N ASN A 501 -35.79 7.90 -19.50
CA ASN A 501 -34.48 7.35 -19.21
C ASN A 501 -34.60 6.08 -18.35
N PRO A 502 -34.57 4.89 -18.98
CA PRO A 502 -34.70 3.62 -18.27
C PRO A 502 -33.38 3.06 -17.77
N TRP A 503 -32.24 3.77 -17.93
CA TRP A 503 -30.93 3.25 -17.57
C TRP A 503 -30.81 2.95 -16.09
N ALA A 504 -30.08 1.87 -15.76
CA ALA A 504 -29.78 1.45 -14.41
C ALA A 504 -28.35 0.92 -14.30
N LEU A 505 -27.79 1.03 -13.11
CA LEU A 505 -26.51 0.44 -12.73
C LEU A 505 -26.75 -0.79 -11.85
N GLN A 506 -26.01 -1.86 -12.09
CA GLN A 506 -25.89 -2.95 -11.13
C GLN A 506 -24.41 -3.25 -10.88
N ILE A 507 -24.04 -3.29 -9.60
CA ILE A 507 -22.69 -3.66 -9.16
C ILE A 507 -22.80 -4.93 -8.31
N ILE A 508 -21.96 -5.90 -8.59
CA ILE A 508 -21.73 -7.08 -7.75
C ILE A 508 -20.24 -7.07 -7.39
N ASP A 509 -19.95 -6.69 -6.15
CA ASP A 509 -18.59 -6.52 -5.66
C ASP A 509 -18.31 -7.44 -4.48
N ASP A 510 -17.26 -8.26 -4.61
CA ASP A 510 -16.81 -9.22 -3.60
C ASP A 510 -17.92 -10.13 -3.02
N CYS A 511 -18.87 -10.56 -3.86
CA CYS A 511 -19.98 -11.46 -3.53
C CYS A 511 -19.84 -12.86 -4.19
N THR A 512 -18.60 -13.31 -4.42
CA THR A 512 -18.32 -14.57 -5.12
C THR A 512 -17.93 -15.73 -4.19
N ASP A 513 -18.12 -15.59 -2.87
CA ASP A 513 -17.80 -16.60 -1.86
C ASP A 513 -18.50 -17.93 -2.09
N ASN A 514 -19.71 -17.89 -2.65
CA ASN A 514 -20.43 -19.07 -3.08
C ASN A 514 -20.48 -19.16 -4.62
N PRO A 515 -19.55 -19.85 -5.27
CA PRO A 515 -19.55 -19.98 -6.74
C PRO A 515 -20.80 -20.65 -7.32
N ARG A 516 -21.62 -21.31 -6.49
CA ARG A 516 -22.88 -21.93 -6.93
C ARG A 516 -23.94 -20.89 -7.28
N ILE A 517 -23.92 -19.74 -6.62
CA ILE A 517 -24.88 -18.65 -6.89
C ILE A 517 -24.71 -18.08 -8.31
N LEU A 518 -23.48 -18.06 -8.82
CA LEU A 518 -23.20 -17.64 -10.19
C LEU A 518 -23.66 -18.64 -11.25
N LYS A 519 -24.09 -19.83 -10.83
CA LYS A 519 -24.72 -20.86 -11.69
C LYS A 519 -26.24 -20.82 -11.65
N ASP A 520 -26.82 -19.94 -10.84
CA ASP A 520 -28.26 -19.76 -10.75
C ASP A 520 -28.88 -19.43 -12.14
N PRO A 521 -30.01 -20.02 -12.51
CA PRO A 521 -30.67 -19.74 -13.79
C PRO A 521 -31.02 -18.27 -14.02
N VAL A 522 -31.36 -17.51 -12.95
CA VAL A 522 -31.66 -16.07 -13.02
C VAL A 522 -30.41 -15.33 -13.39
N PHE A 523 -29.28 -15.63 -12.72
CA PHE A 523 -27.99 -15.03 -13.02
C PHE A 523 -27.51 -15.35 -14.45
N GLN A 524 -27.66 -16.58 -14.87
CA GLN A 524 -27.33 -17.00 -16.24
C GLN A 524 -28.21 -16.28 -17.31
N ALA A 525 -29.51 -16.18 -17.07
CA ALA A 525 -30.43 -15.45 -17.94
C ALA A 525 -30.10 -13.97 -18.00
N TYR A 526 -29.70 -13.38 -16.85
CA TYR A 526 -29.27 -12.00 -16.76
C TYR A 526 -28.06 -11.73 -17.68
N TYR A 527 -27.05 -12.57 -17.64
CA TYR A 527 -25.87 -12.39 -18.50
C TYR A 527 -26.17 -12.63 -19.98
N LYS A 528 -27.03 -13.58 -20.33
CA LYS A 528 -27.39 -13.84 -21.71
C LYS A 528 -28.28 -12.74 -22.32
N ASN A 529 -29.24 -12.21 -21.55
CA ASN A 529 -30.29 -11.32 -22.06
C ASN A 529 -30.14 -9.85 -21.57
N GLY A 530 -29.25 -9.57 -20.60
CA GLY A 530 -29.19 -8.31 -19.87
C GLY A 530 -28.94 -7.06 -20.70
N ARG A 531 -28.40 -7.17 -21.92
CA ARG A 531 -28.23 -6.03 -22.83
C ARG A 531 -29.57 -5.36 -23.20
N HIS A 532 -30.67 -6.11 -23.17
CA HIS A 532 -32.01 -5.58 -23.48
C HIS A 532 -32.63 -4.77 -22.34
N TRP A 533 -32.07 -4.87 -21.10
CA TRP A 533 -32.63 -4.22 -19.93
C TRP A 533 -32.04 -2.84 -19.65
N LYS A 534 -31.22 -2.28 -20.55
CA LYS A 534 -30.63 -0.93 -20.38
C LYS A 534 -29.85 -0.81 -19.07
N MET A 535 -28.95 -1.75 -18.84
CA MET A 535 -28.18 -1.78 -17.59
C MET A 535 -26.69 -1.71 -17.90
N LEU A 536 -25.99 -0.89 -17.10
CA LEU A 536 -24.54 -1.03 -16.88
C LEU A 536 -24.36 -2.05 -15.76
N HIS A 537 -23.72 -3.16 -16.06
CA HIS A 537 -23.43 -4.19 -15.10
C HIS A 537 -21.94 -4.30 -14.86
N ILE A 538 -21.53 -4.21 -13.59
CA ILE A 538 -20.14 -4.33 -13.17
C ILE A 538 -20.03 -5.52 -12.21
N LEU A 539 -19.20 -6.49 -12.57
CA LEU A 539 -18.89 -7.66 -11.74
C LEU A 539 -17.42 -7.58 -11.33
N SER A 540 -17.17 -7.50 -10.06
CA SER A 540 -15.82 -7.54 -9.47
C SER A 540 -15.49 -8.98 -9.10
N LEU A 541 -14.36 -9.48 -9.59
CA LEU A 541 -13.88 -10.84 -9.36
C LEU A 541 -12.50 -10.81 -8.68
N GLN A 542 -12.32 -11.68 -7.72
CA GLN A 542 -11.01 -11.97 -7.13
C GLN A 542 -10.25 -13.04 -7.91
N TYR A 543 -10.99 -13.96 -8.53
CA TYR A 543 -10.43 -15.03 -9.34
C TYR A 543 -11.12 -15.14 -10.71
N CYS A 544 -10.31 -15.21 -11.75
CA CYS A 544 -10.79 -15.14 -13.13
C CYS A 544 -11.67 -16.31 -13.57
N LEU A 545 -11.71 -17.43 -12.85
CA LEU A 545 -12.52 -18.61 -13.19
C LEU A 545 -13.79 -18.73 -12.34
N ASP A 546 -14.12 -17.79 -11.48
CA ASP A 546 -15.34 -17.83 -10.65
C ASP A 546 -16.60 -17.83 -11.51
N VAL A 547 -16.56 -17.20 -12.68
CA VAL A 547 -17.67 -17.23 -13.65
C VAL A 547 -17.52 -18.32 -14.70
N SER A 548 -18.65 -18.90 -15.12
CA SER A 548 -18.68 -19.95 -16.14
C SER A 548 -18.27 -19.43 -17.53
N PRO A 549 -17.77 -20.29 -18.44
CA PRO A 549 -17.44 -19.90 -19.82
C PRO A 549 -18.61 -19.20 -20.53
N ALA A 550 -19.84 -19.65 -20.30
CA ALA A 550 -21.04 -19.07 -20.91
C ALA A 550 -21.31 -17.62 -20.48
N ILE A 551 -20.91 -17.24 -19.26
CA ILE A 551 -20.97 -15.86 -18.78
C ILE A 551 -19.84 -15.04 -19.39
N ARG A 552 -18.62 -15.58 -19.44
CA ARG A 552 -17.44 -14.89 -19.98
C ARG A 552 -17.63 -14.42 -21.41
N THR A 553 -18.27 -15.23 -22.26
CA THR A 553 -18.59 -14.85 -23.64
C THR A 553 -19.60 -13.71 -23.77
N CYS A 554 -20.31 -13.38 -22.69
CA CYS A 554 -21.27 -12.29 -22.65
C CYS A 554 -20.70 -10.97 -22.14
N ILE A 555 -19.42 -10.95 -21.68
CA ILE A 555 -18.74 -9.77 -21.15
C ILE A 555 -18.31 -8.87 -22.31
N ASP A 556 -18.62 -7.59 -22.21
CA ASP A 556 -18.26 -6.58 -23.21
C ASP A 556 -16.84 -6.05 -23.02
N TYR A 557 -16.46 -5.74 -21.77
CA TYR A 557 -15.16 -5.22 -21.41
C TYR A 557 -14.62 -5.93 -20.17
N THR A 558 -13.35 -6.30 -20.21
CA THR A 558 -12.65 -6.89 -19.07
C THR A 558 -11.50 -6.00 -18.66
N PHE A 559 -11.54 -5.48 -17.42
CA PHE A 559 -10.49 -4.70 -16.80
C PHE A 559 -9.65 -5.62 -15.92
N ILE A 560 -8.40 -5.82 -16.27
CA ILE A 560 -7.47 -6.72 -15.57
C ILE A 560 -6.44 -5.87 -14.87
N LEU A 561 -6.47 -5.87 -13.53
CA LEU A 561 -5.43 -5.26 -12.71
C LEU A 561 -4.18 -6.14 -12.68
N LYS A 562 -3.07 -5.59 -12.19
CA LYS A 562 -1.77 -6.28 -12.15
C LYS A 562 -1.88 -7.67 -11.54
N GLU A 563 -1.36 -8.66 -12.26
CA GLU A 563 -1.26 -10.05 -11.82
C GLU A 563 0.19 -10.51 -11.96
N GLY A 564 0.79 -11.01 -10.89
CA GLY A 564 2.18 -11.47 -10.87
C GLY A 564 2.35 -12.94 -11.25
N SER A 565 1.33 -13.77 -10.97
CA SER A 565 1.39 -15.21 -11.18
C SER A 565 1.33 -15.61 -12.64
N LYS A 566 2.36 -16.30 -13.13
CA LYS A 566 2.39 -16.83 -14.49
C LYS A 566 1.22 -17.79 -14.76
N LEU A 567 0.86 -18.64 -13.80
CA LEU A 567 -0.28 -19.56 -13.92
C LEU A 567 -1.62 -18.82 -14.00
N THR A 568 -1.80 -17.76 -13.20
CA THR A 568 -3.02 -16.95 -13.25
C THR A 568 -3.06 -16.11 -14.52
N ARG A 569 -1.91 -15.56 -14.97
CA ARG A 569 -1.81 -14.89 -16.27
C ARG A 569 -2.19 -15.80 -17.44
N GLU A 570 -1.77 -17.08 -17.40
CA GLU A 570 -2.14 -18.05 -18.42
C GLU A 570 -3.66 -18.31 -18.44
N LYS A 571 -4.29 -18.38 -17.24
CA LYS A 571 -5.75 -18.50 -17.13
C LYS A 571 -6.46 -17.23 -17.62
N LEU A 572 -5.95 -16.05 -17.29
CA LEU A 572 -6.46 -14.76 -17.77
C LEU A 572 -6.35 -14.66 -19.28
N TRP A 573 -5.18 -14.97 -19.84
CA TRP A 573 -4.97 -14.98 -21.28
C TRP A 573 -5.93 -15.94 -22.00
N LYS A 574 -6.01 -17.22 -21.59
CA LYS A 574 -6.89 -18.23 -22.22
C LYS A 574 -8.38 -17.90 -22.13
N ASN A 575 -8.81 -17.18 -21.10
CA ASN A 575 -10.23 -16.96 -20.81
C ASN A 575 -10.74 -15.56 -21.13
N TYR A 576 -9.85 -14.55 -21.20
CA TYR A 576 -10.23 -13.15 -21.42
C TYR A 576 -9.34 -12.43 -22.46
N GLY A 577 -8.11 -12.85 -22.64
CA GLY A 577 -7.12 -12.21 -23.50
C GLY A 577 -6.82 -12.96 -24.79
N SER A 578 -7.76 -13.77 -25.30
CA SER A 578 -7.56 -14.59 -26.51
C SER A 578 -7.39 -13.80 -27.81
N CYS A 579 -7.63 -12.49 -27.80
CA CYS A 579 -7.30 -11.58 -28.90
C CYS A 579 -5.79 -11.32 -29.02
N ILE A 580 -5.00 -11.66 -28.00
CA ILE A 580 -3.55 -11.61 -28.01
C ILE A 580 -3.02 -12.98 -28.39
N GLU A 581 -2.32 -13.11 -29.51
CA GLU A 581 -1.94 -14.39 -30.12
C GLU A 581 -1.07 -15.24 -29.20
N ASP A 582 -0.04 -14.62 -28.59
CA ASP A 582 0.94 -15.32 -27.78
C ASP A 582 0.85 -14.98 -26.29
N PHE A 583 1.06 -15.99 -25.45
CA PHE A 583 1.10 -15.82 -24.00
C PHE A 583 2.27 -14.95 -23.53
N ALA A 584 3.40 -14.97 -24.26
CA ALA A 584 4.54 -14.15 -23.96
C ALA A 584 4.21 -12.65 -24.16
N ASP A 585 3.52 -12.31 -25.24
CA ASP A 585 3.04 -10.96 -25.53
C ASP A 585 2.02 -10.48 -24.50
N PHE A 586 1.10 -11.36 -24.10
CA PHE A 586 0.18 -11.04 -23.00
C PHE A 586 0.92 -10.72 -21.69
N CYS A 587 1.94 -11.51 -21.33
CA CYS A 587 2.75 -11.23 -20.15
C CYS A 587 3.50 -9.90 -20.26
N GLN A 588 4.06 -9.60 -21.43
CA GLN A 588 4.77 -8.36 -21.69
C GLN A 588 3.83 -7.14 -21.59
N LEU A 589 2.65 -7.21 -22.20
CA LEU A 589 1.62 -6.17 -22.08
C LEU A 589 1.17 -5.98 -20.64
N MET A 590 0.93 -7.07 -19.90
CA MET A 590 0.61 -6.98 -18.47
C MET A 590 1.70 -6.27 -17.68
N ASP A 591 2.98 -6.58 -17.92
CA ASP A 591 4.10 -5.97 -17.19
C ASP A 591 4.30 -4.49 -17.54
N GLN A 592 4.02 -4.11 -18.77
CA GLN A 592 4.17 -2.72 -19.25
C GLN A 592 2.96 -1.85 -18.89
N LEU A 593 1.74 -2.37 -19.07
CA LEU A 593 0.51 -1.59 -18.95
C LEU A 593 -0.06 -1.55 -17.54
N THR A 594 0.10 -2.61 -16.74
CA THR A 594 -0.53 -2.67 -15.41
C THR A 594 0.35 -2.15 -14.28
N ASN A 595 1.31 -1.29 -14.59
CA ASN A 595 2.03 -0.50 -13.60
C ASN A 595 1.20 0.75 -13.23
N ASP A 596 1.43 1.34 -12.06
CA ASP A 596 0.80 2.59 -11.61
C ASP A 596 -0.75 2.60 -11.67
N PHE A 597 -1.39 1.47 -11.26
CA PHE A 597 -2.86 1.33 -11.17
C PHE A 597 -3.60 1.38 -12.50
N THR A 598 -2.88 1.17 -13.56
CA THR A 598 -3.45 1.01 -14.89
C THR A 598 -3.99 -0.42 -15.02
N ALA A 599 -5.20 -0.55 -15.48
CA ALA A 599 -5.79 -1.83 -15.87
C ALA A 599 -5.50 -2.11 -17.36
N LEU A 600 -5.19 -3.35 -17.69
CA LEU A 600 -5.29 -3.84 -19.06
C LEU A 600 -6.77 -4.01 -19.38
N VAL A 601 -7.24 -3.39 -20.46
CA VAL A 601 -8.65 -3.44 -20.87
C VAL A 601 -8.78 -4.26 -22.15
N ILE A 602 -9.57 -5.33 -22.08
CA ILE A 602 -9.91 -6.15 -23.24
C ILE A 602 -11.32 -5.78 -23.70
N ASN A 603 -11.44 -5.36 -24.95
CA ASN A 603 -12.67 -5.00 -25.62
C ASN A 603 -13.19 -6.20 -26.43
N ASN A 604 -14.14 -6.95 -25.89
CA ASN A 604 -14.77 -8.09 -26.57
C ASN A 604 -15.87 -7.65 -27.56
N ARG A 605 -16.14 -6.33 -27.68
CA ARG A 605 -17.09 -5.78 -28.66
C ARG A 605 -16.43 -5.42 -29.98
N ALA A 606 -15.11 -5.47 -30.06
CA ALA A 606 -14.38 -5.17 -31.29
C ALA A 606 -14.87 -6.07 -32.44
N THR A 607 -15.10 -5.47 -33.59
CA THR A 607 -15.46 -6.18 -34.83
C THR A 607 -14.22 -6.57 -35.64
N SER A 608 -13.07 -6.05 -35.27
CA SER A 608 -11.76 -6.30 -35.83
C SER A 608 -10.95 -7.21 -34.88
N ASN A 609 -10.08 -8.03 -35.45
CA ASN A 609 -9.10 -8.83 -34.70
C ASN A 609 -7.77 -8.10 -34.51
N LYS A 610 -7.67 -6.82 -34.89
CA LYS A 610 -6.47 -6.04 -34.67
C LYS A 610 -6.27 -5.76 -33.19
N LEU A 611 -5.05 -5.88 -32.71
CA LEU A 611 -4.71 -5.68 -31.29
C LEU A 611 -5.10 -4.28 -30.82
N GLU A 612 -4.93 -3.26 -31.65
CA GLU A 612 -5.25 -1.86 -31.42
C GLU A 612 -6.75 -1.58 -31.15
N ASP A 613 -7.63 -2.46 -31.66
CA ASP A 613 -9.09 -2.35 -31.48
C ASP A 613 -9.59 -3.18 -30.30
N CYS A 614 -8.80 -4.18 -29.87
CA CYS A 614 -9.17 -5.14 -28.83
C CYS A 614 -8.53 -4.83 -27.48
N VAL A 615 -7.35 -4.20 -27.45
CA VAL A 615 -6.54 -4.03 -26.27
C VAL A 615 -6.29 -2.54 -26.00
N PHE A 616 -6.56 -2.14 -24.77
CA PHE A 616 -6.36 -0.78 -24.28
C PHE A 616 -5.74 -0.82 -22.89
N TYR A 617 -5.29 0.33 -22.40
CA TYR A 617 -5.02 0.52 -20.98
C TYR A 617 -5.97 1.58 -20.40
N TYR A 618 -6.24 1.50 -19.10
CA TYR A 618 -7.03 2.52 -18.40
C TYR A 618 -6.47 2.78 -17.02
N LYS A 619 -6.15 4.04 -16.74
CA LYS A 619 -5.66 4.48 -15.44
C LYS A 619 -6.78 5.17 -14.67
N ALA A 620 -7.25 4.54 -13.58
CA ALA A 620 -8.23 5.16 -12.70
C ALA A 620 -7.65 6.42 -12.05
N ASP A 621 -8.40 7.51 -12.11
CA ASP A 621 -8.01 8.80 -11.54
C ASP A 621 -9.14 9.41 -10.71
N LEU A 622 -9.09 9.16 -9.40
CA LEU A 622 -10.10 9.67 -8.47
C LEU A 622 -10.03 11.19 -8.25
N SER A 623 -8.97 11.87 -8.70
CA SER A 623 -8.90 13.34 -8.64
C SER A 623 -9.94 14.01 -9.55
N ARG A 624 -10.40 13.30 -10.58
CA ARG A 624 -11.47 13.72 -11.50
C ARG A 624 -12.87 13.58 -10.89
N VAL A 625 -13.00 12.82 -9.79
CA VAL A 625 -14.29 12.55 -9.13
C VAL A 625 -14.54 13.65 -8.09
N PRO A 626 -15.66 14.40 -8.16
CA PRO A 626 -15.97 15.42 -7.15
C PRO A 626 -16.02 14.83 -5.74
N VAL A 627 -15.46 15.55 -4.75
CA VAL A 627 -15.31 15.05 -3.37
C VAL A 627 -16.65 14.60 -2.75
N ASN A 628 -17.75 15.28 -3.05
CA ASN A 628 -19.08 15.00 -2.49
C ASN A 628 -20.08 14.52 -3.54
N TRP A 629 -19.62 13.81 -4.59
CA TRP A 629 -20.53 13.31 -5.60
C TRP A 629 -21.47 12.24 -5.05
N LYS A 630 -22.70 12.25 -5.57
CA LYS A 630 -23.71 11.25 -5.25
C LYS A 630 -24.26 10.67 -6.54
N PHE A 631 -24.46 9.36 -6.55
CA PHE A 631 -24.99 8.64 -7.69
C PHE A 631 -26.52 8.63 -7.70
N GLY A 632 -27.10 8.72 -8.90
CA GLY A 632 -28.53 8.57 -9.12
C GLY A 632 -29.30 9.89 -9.11
N SER A 633 -30.55 9.83 -9.56
CA SER A 633 -31.43 10.99 -9.65
C SER A 633 -31.89 11.50 -8.30
N GLY A 634 -32.26 12.79 -8.22
CA GLY A 634 -32.85 13.36 -7.01
C GLY A 634 -34.11 12.63 -6.54
N SER A 635 -34.93 12.13 -7.47
CA SER A 635 -36.11 11.31 -7.14
C SER A 635 -35.75 9.96 -6.53
N PHE A 636 -34.61 9.39 -6.88
CA PHE A 636 -34.12 8.15 -6.30
C PHE A 636 -33.64 8.38 -4.84
N TRP A 637 -32.96 9.47 -4.57
CA TRP A 637 -32.59 9.88 -3.21
C TRP A 637 -33.82 10.23 -2.35
N GLN A 638 -34.85 10.87 -2.94
CA GLN A 638 -36.11 11.13 -2.25
C GLN A 638 -36.82 9.82 -1.90
N TYR A 639 -36.86 8.85 -2.84
CA TYR A 639 -37.42 7.52 -2.60
C TYR A 639 -36.72 6.81 -1.45
N ASN A 640 -35.39 6.91 -1.38
CA ASN A 640 -34.60 6.38 -0.27
C ASN A 640 -34.99 7.05 1.05
N HIS A 641 -35.02 8.39 1.06
CA HIS A 641 -35.36 9.15 2.28
C HIS A 641 -36.73 8.77 2.84
N ASP A 642 -37.72 8.54 1.98
CA ASP A 642 -39.09 8.27 2.39
C ASP A 642 -39.31 6.82 2.89
N ARG A 643 -38.42 5.89 2.57
CA ARG A 643 -38.64 4.43 2.76
C ARG A 643 -37.51 3.68 3.44
N PHE A 644 -36.31 4.21 3.46
CA PHE A 644 -35.18 3.53 4.09
C PHE A 644 -35.26 3.68 5.60
N ASN A 645 -35.23 2.53 6.29
CA ASN A 645 -35.16 2.48 7.75
C ASN A 645 -33.84 1.78 8.16
N ALA A 646 -32.87 2.57 8.64
CA ALA A 646 -31.59 2.06 9.08
C ALA A 646 -31.66 1.09 10.29
N ASN A 647 -32.77 1.12 11.03
CA ASN A 647 -32.98 0.26 12.19
C ASN A 647 -33.83 -0.99 11.86
N PHE A 648 -34.12 -1.21 10.58
CA PHE A 648 -34.84 -2.41 10.17
C PHE A 648 -33.93 -3.63 10.29
N VAL A 649 -34.20 -4.48 11.26
CA VAL A 649 -33.57 -5.80 11.40
C VAL A 649 -34.55 -6.81 10.79
N GLU A 650 -34.14 -7.54 9.74
CA GLU A 650 -34.91 -8.70 9.27
C GLU A 650 -35.06 -9.69 10.42
N SER A 651 -36.26 -9.85 10.92
CA SER A 651 -36.56 -10.91 11.87
C SER A 651 -36.69 -12.22 11.12
N PHE A 652 -35.71 -13.07 11.25
CA PHE A 652 -35.80 -14.46 10.83
C PHE A 652 -36.69 -15.24 11.83
N TYR A 653 -37.95 -15.43 11.51
CA TYR A 653 -38.83 -16.43 12.10
C TYR A 653 -39.31 -17.39 11.01
#